data_ccf4b3b85e4c257084c51b64bdfa5f4b
#
_entry.id   ccf4b3b85e4c257084c51b64bdfa5f4b
#
_cell.length_a   1.000
_cell.length_b   1.000
_cell.length_c   1.000
_cell.angle_alpha   90.00
_cell.angle_beta   90.00
_cell.angle_gamma   90.00
#
_symmetry.space_group_name_H-M   'P 1'
#
loop_
_entity.id
_entity.type
_entity.pdbx_description
1 polymer ?
#
loop_
_entity_poly.entity_id
_entity_poly.type
_entity_poly.pdbx_seq_one_letter_code
_entity_poly.pdbx_strand_id
1 'polypeptide(L)'
;MSNVVSPELIKTVVLLATSVTIVPLFKRIGLGSVLGYLVAGCLIGPSVFGVVEDAESVLHMAELGVVMFLFIIGLEMHPERLWSMRKAIFGRGFLQVGLCGVLLTFAGIYILNLPKEVAFIAGMGFTLSSTAIVMQVLEERGITNTPKGQRVISTLIFEDLSIVPLLASIAFLTPEKTHIEHQTNWTSIAVALGAVVGLVVAGKWLMNPIFRLISKAHIREMMTAAALLVVLGAALAMEASGLSMAMGAFVAGVMLSESAFRHQLEADIEPFRGLLLGLFFMGVGMSLDLTLVFHNALWLLGIVCLYIIGKALAVYIVARITKLDRKESVGRMTIMAHGGEFAFVLFSAATTAGVMTKDQNATFTAAVIISMLFSPLIGLLMRKINQRKSANQEEKIDTSDLDPIVDLEDSVLVIGFGRFSQIVCQSLLVRGINVSVIDRNIENIRAAAKFGFKVYYGDGIRLDVLRAAGIEKAKCVVIGINDTQRIESIVQNLKDAYPKLPILARTYDRRTTVNLIKQDVDFIVRETFESALTLSHATLMQLGINKIEADEVIAEVRYLDQERLNEEVLHGFSTDIIRKYWMPKPFIKPHSDAEALNEETAEILEKEDDTNDDETAIETLLHDDSETEKQKEVE
;
A
#
# COMPACT_ATOMS: atom_id res chain seq x y z
N MET A 1 -22.71 -32.72 35.34
CA MET A 1 -22.52 -32.35 33.91
C MET A 1 -21.37 -31.36 33.85
N SER A 2 -20.16 -31.86 33.64
CA SER A 2 -18.98 -31.01 33.43
C SER A 2 -19.09 -30.41 32.03
N ASN A 3 -19.30 -29.12 31.95
CA ASN A 3 -19.15 -28.37 30.72
C ASN A 3 -17.67 -28.41 30.31
N VAL A 4 -17.27 -29.46 29.59
CA VAL A 4 -15.95 -29.54 28.96
C VAL A 4 -16.02 -28.63 27.74
N VAL A 5 -15.56 -27.41 27.92
CA VAL A 5 -15.33 -26.52 26.79
C VAL A 5 -14.39 -27.24 25.81
N SER A 6 -14.77 -27.37 24.54
CA SER A 6 -13.96 -28.10 23.57
C SER A 6 -12.55 -27.46 23.48
N PRO A 7 -11.47 -28.25 23.60
CA PRO A 7 -10.09 -27.72 23.52
C PRO A 7 -9.84 -26.95 22.22
N GLU A 8 -10.50 -27.34 21.16
CA GLU A 8 -10.46 -26.72 19.84
C GLU A 8 -11.03 -25.28 19.84
N LEU A 9 -12.14 -25.06 20.56
CA LEU A 9 -12.74 -23.74 20.69
C LEU A 9 -11.81 -22.79 21.46
N ILE A 10 -11.16 -23.28 22.53
CA ILE A 10 -10.19 -22.50 23.31
C ILE A 10 -9.01 -22.09 22.40
N LYS A 11 -8.45 -23.03 21.63
CA LYS A 11 -7.35 -22.75 20.69
C LYS A 11 -7.76 -21.68 19.69
N THR A 12 -8.94 -21.81 19.07
CA THR A 12 -9.44 -20.82 18.10
C THR A 12 -9.61 -19.44 18.71
N VAL A 13 -10.20 -19.34 19.91
CA VAL A 13 -10.38 -18.07 20.62
C VAL A 13 -9.03 -17.45 20.96
N VAL A 14 -8.05 -18.23 21.44
CA VAL A 14 -6.70 -17.72 21.72
C VAL A 14 -6.00 -17.23 20.46
N LEU A 15 -6.09 -17.96 19.35
CA LEU A 15 -5.55 -17.55 18.06
C LEU A 15 -6.13 -16.19 17.63
N LEU A 16 -7.45 -16.04 17.69
CA LEU A 16 -8.11 -14.78 17.31
C LEU A 16 -7.77 -13.65 18.29
N ALA A 17 -7.82 -13.88 19.60
CA ALA A 17 -7.51 -12.87 20.61
C ALA A 17 -6.07 -12.35 20.47
N THR A 18 -5.12 -13.27 20.24
CA THR A 18 -3.71 -12.90 20.08
C THR A 18 -3.48 -12.11 18.78
N SER A 19 -4.12 -12.50 17.68
CA SER A 19 -4.02 -11.76 16.43
C SER A 19 -4.62 -10.36 16.52
N VAL A 20 -5.82 -10.23 17.12
CA VAL A 20 -6.50 -8.93 17.28
C VAL A 20 -5.73 -7.97 18.19
N THR A 21 -4.96 -8.47 19.14
CA THR A 21 -4.16 -7.63 20.05
C THR A 21 -2.78 -7.28 19.49
N ILE A 22 -2.05 -8.25 18.95
CA ILE A 22 -0.65 -8.06 18.54
C ILE A 22 -0.53 -7.42 17.16
N VAL A 23 -1.37 -7.82 16.20
CA VAL A 23 -1.22 -7.33 14.81
C VAL A 23 -1.44 -5.82 14.69
N PRO A 24 -2.49 -5.21 15.31
CA PRO A 24 -2.65 -3.77 15.29
C PRO A 24 -1.48 -3.02 15.96
N LEU A 25 -0.92 -3.57 17.03
CA LEU A 25 0.23 -3.00 17.70
C LEU A 25 1.45 -2.93 16.77
N PHE A 26 1.75 -4.03 16.07
CA PHE A 26 2.85 -4.06 15.10
C PHE A 26 2.61 -3.14 13.90
N LYS A 27 1.36 -3.03 13.46
CA LYS A 27 0.98 -2.08 12.40
C LYS A 27 1.18 -0.62 12.84
N ARG A 28 0.83 -0.27 14.09
CA ARG A 28 1.05 1.08 14.65
C ARG A 28 2.53 1.45 14.75
N ILE A 29 3.39 0.49 15.06
CA ILE A 29 4.85 0.71 15.16
C ILE A 29 5.51 0.78 13.76
N GLY A 30 4.75 0.54 12.68
CA GLY A 30 5.28 0.55 11.31
C GLY A 30 6.00 -0.73 10.89
N LEU A 31 5.83 -1.84 11.63
CA LEU A 31 6.47 -3.14 11.34
C LEU A 31 5.62 -4.04 10.42
N GLY A 32 4.38 -3.63 10.11
CA GLY A 32 3.48 -4.37 9.23
C GLY A 32 2.73 -5.52 9.92
N SER A 33 1.63 -5.96 9.28
CA SER A 33 0.75 -7.01 9.83
C SER A 33 1.39 -8.40 9.80
N VAL A 34 2.18 -8.72 8.78
CA VAL A 34 2.83 -10.03 8.62
C VAL A 34 3.73 -10.35 9.81
N LEU A 35 4.58 -9.40 10.22
CA LEU A 35 5.42 -9.54 11.42
C LEU A 35 4.58 -9.68 12.69
N GLY A 36 3.45 -8.96 12.78
CA GLY A 36 2.52 -9.09 13.89
C GLY A 36 1.97 -10.51 14.01
N TYR A 37 1.55 -11.13 12.92
CA TYR A 37 1.08 -12.51 12.89
C TYR A 37 2.18 -13.53 13.24
N LEU A 38 3.38 -13.37 12.69
CA LEU A 38 4.53 -14.22 12.99
C LEU A 38 4.87 -14.20 14.49
N VAL A 39 4.94 -13.02 15.10
CA VAL A 39 5.22 -12.87 16.53
C VAL A 39 4.07 -13.40 17.37
N ALA A 40 2.81 -13.15 16.99
CA ALA A 40 1.65 -13.70 17.64
C ALA A 40 1.70 -15.24 17.67
N GLY A 41 2.02 -15.87 16.53
CA GLY A 41 2.20 -17.31 16.43
C GLY A 41 3.34 -17.84 17.29
N CYS A 42 4.49 -17.16 17.26
CA CYS A 42 5.64 -17.54 18.09
C CYS A 42 5.31 -17.51 19.60
N LEU A 43 4.54 -16.52 20.06
CA LEU A 43 4.15 -16.39 21.46
C LEU A 43 3.21 -17.53 21.92
N ILE A 44 2.19 -17.87 21.13
CA ILE A 44 1.21 -18.91 21.51
C ILE A 44 1.68 -20.33 21.18
N GLY A 45 2.71 -20.44 20.34
CA GLY A 45 3.31 -21.70 19.92
C GLY A 45 4.09 -22.41 21.04
N PRO A 46 4.61 -23.61 20.72
CA PRO A 46 5.28 -24.48 21.70
C PRO A 46 6.56 -23.86 22.29
N SER A 47 7.15 -22.89 21.59
CA SER A 47 8.41 -22.26 21.99
C SER A 47 8.29 -21.25 23.14
N VAL A 48 7.09 -20.66 23.41
CA VAL A 48 6.90 -19.64 24.45
C VAL A 48 5.80 -20.04 25.43
N PHE A 49 4.53 -19.91 25.09
CA PHE A 49 3.42 -20.20 26.01
C PHE A 49 2.88 -21.63 25.88
N GLY A 50 3.15 -22.33 24.78
CA GLY A 50 2.73 -23.71 24.58
C GLY A 50 1.20 -23.90 24.56
N VAL A 51 0.42 -22.87 24.26
CA VAL A 51 -1.06 -22.96 24.24
C VAL A 51 -1.52 -23.82 23.06
N VAL A 52 -0.79 -23.77 21.96
CA VAL A 52 -0.99 -24.60 20.79
C VAL A 52 0.24 -25.48 20.62
N GLU A 53 0.10 -26.76 21.00
CA GLU A 53 1.20 -27.72 20.92
C GLU A 53 1.40 -28.27 19.50
N ASP A 54 0.33 -28.37 18.73
CA ASP A 54 0.33 -28.90 17.37
C ASP A 54 0.32 -27.77 16.32
N ALA A 55 1.50 -27.21 16.07
CA ALA A 55 1.70 -26.22 15.03
C ALA A 55 1.45 -26.77 13.61
N GLU A 56 1.65 -28.09 13.40
CA GLU A 56 1.54 -28.74 12.10
C GLU A 56 0.07 -28.78 11.62
N SER A 57 -0.87 -29.11 12.51
CA SER A 57 -2.31 -29.06 12.20
C SER A 57 -2.81 -27.65 11.86
N VAL A 58 -2.33 -26.63 12.57
CA VAL A 58 -2.65 -25.24 12.25
C VAL A 58 -2.08 -24.84 10.90
N LEU A 59 -0.86 -25.25 10.60
CA LEU A 59 -0.20 -24.96 9.33
C LEU A 59 -0.93 -25.59 8.14
N HIS A 60 -1.37 -26.84 8.26
CA HIS A 60 -2.16 -27.50 7.20
C HIS A 60 -3.48 -26.79 6.90
N MET A 61 -4.24 -26.37 7.93
CA MET A 61 -5.43 -25.56 7.70
C MET A 61 -5.09 -24.19 7.09
N ALA A 62 -3.97 -23.64 7.46
CA ALA A 62 -3.50 -22.34 7.01
C ALA A 62 -2.95 -22.36 5.56
N GLU A 63 -2.54 -23.51 5.04
CA GLU A 63 -2.15 -23.69 3.63
C GLU A 63 -3.28 -23.30 2.67
N LEU A 64 -4.53 -23.48 3.06
CA LEU A 64 -5.69 -22.98 2.31
C LEU A 64 -5.66 -21.44 2.16
N GLY A 65 -5.11 -20.74 3.15
CA GLY A 65 -4.91 -19.29 3.08
C GLY A 65 -3.93 -18.87 1.99
N VAL A 66 -2.85 -19.63 1.83
CA VAL A 66 -1.87 -19.43 0.74
C VAL A 66 -2.52 -19.71 -0.62
N VAL A 67 -3.33 -20.75 -0.71
CA VAL A 67 -4.10 -21.10 -1.92
C VAL A 67 -5.01 -19.93 -2.31
N MET A 68 -5.80 -19.39 -1.38
CA MET A 68 -6.67 -18.25 -1.63
C MET A 68 -5.89 -16.97 -1.95
N PHE A 69 -4.77 -16.74 -1.28
CA PHE A 69 -3.90 -15.61 -1.55
C PHE A 69 -3.34 -15.64 -2.97
N LEU A 70 -2.82 -16.77 -3.40
CA LEU A 70 -2.29 -16.92 -4.76
C LEU A 70 -3.38 -16.86 -5.84
N PHE A 71 -4.59 -17.31 -5.53
CA PHE A 71 -5.73 -17.11 -6.42
C PHE A 71 -6.03 -15.63 -6.63
N ILE A 72 -6.08 -14.82 -5.57
CA ILE A 72 -6.32 -13.37 -5.70
C ILE A 72 -5.18 -12.69 -6.45
N ILE A 73 -3.92 -13.05 -6.16
CA ILE A 73 -2.79 -12.54 -6.96
C ILE A 73 -2.99 -12.87 -8.44
N GLY A 74 -3.38 -14.12 -8.76
CA GLY A 74 -3.72 -14.50 -10.12
C GLY A 74 -4.84 -13.64 -10.71
N LEU A 75 -5.89 -13.37 -9.93
CA LEU A 75 -7.05 -12.57 -10.33
C LEU A 75 -6.69 -11.09 -10.57
N GLU A 76 -5.76 -10.54 -9.82
CA GLU A 76 -5.23 -9.18 -9.98
C GLU A 76 -4.30 -9.05 -11.21
N MET A 77 -3.79 -10.16 -11.73
CA MET A 77 -2.88 -10.21 -12.88
C MET A 77 -3.62 -9.96 -14.20
N HIS A 78 -3.86 -8.69 -14.52
CA HIS A 78 -4.43 -8.30 -15.82
C HIS A 78 -3.46 -8.59 -16.96
N PRO A 79 -3.77 -9.49 -17.89
CA PRO A 79 -2.90 -9.81 -19.03
C PRO A 79 -2.54 -8.58 -19.87
N GLU A 80 -3.48 -7.66 -20.08
CA GLU A 80 -3.25 -6.42 -20.83
C GLU A 80 -2.23 -5.50 -20.13
N ARG A 81 -2.34 -5.33 -18.80
CA ARG A 81 -1.41 -4.52 -18.01
C ARG A 81 -0.02 -5.15 -17.97
N LEU A 82 0.05 -6.46 -17.78
CA LEU A 82 1.31 -7.22 -17.85
C LEU A 82 1.95 -7.06 -19.24
N TRP A 83 1.14 -7.11 -20.29
CA TRP A 83 1.63 -6.95 -21.66
C TRP A 83 2.13 -5.54 -21.94
N SER A 84 1.45 -4.51 -21.47
CA SER A 84 1.90 -3.10 -21.61
C SER A 84 3.22 -2.84 -20.89
N MET A 85 3.45 -3.45 -19.73
CA MET A 85 4.65 -3.32 -18.91
C MET A 85 5.69 -4.42 -19.14
N ARG A 86 5.49 -5.33 -20.10
CA ARG A 86 6.31 -6.54 -20.31
C ARG A 86 7.83 -6.29 -20.35
N LYS A 87 8.28 -5.20 -21.00
CA LYS A 87 9.71 -4.86 -21.05
C LYS A 87 10.29 -4.50 -19.69
N ALA A 88 9.48 -3.86 -18.82
CA ALA A 88 9.90 -3.50 -17.48
C ALA A 88 9.86 -4.70 -16.54
N ILE A 89 8.77 -5.48 -16.58
CA ILE A 89 8.55 -6.65 -15.73
C ILE A 89 9.53 -7.76 -16.10
N PHE A 90 9.48 -8.24 -17.34
CA PHE A 90 10.31 -9.37 -17.77
C PHE A 90 11.78 -8.99 -18.01
N GLY A 91 12.09 -7.75 -18.37
CA GLY A 91 13.48 -7.32 -18.56
C GLY A 91 14.22 -7.14 -17.23
N ARG A 92 13.78 -6.21 -16.40
CA ARG A 92 14.44 -5.88 -15.12
C ARG A 92 14.15 -6.92 -14.05
N GLY A 93 12.90 -7.41 -13.97
CA GLY A 93 12.49 -8.42 -12.99
C GLY A 93 13.26 -9.72 -13.22
N PHE A 94 13.29 -10.25 -14.46
CA PHE A 94 14.05 -11.44 -14.80
C PHE A 94 15.54 -11.30 -14.49
N LEU A 95 16.14 -10.15 -14.84
CA LEU A 95 17.55 -9.89 -14.54
C LEU A 95 17.80 -9.86 -13.02
N GLN A 96 16.88 -9.29 -12.24
CA GLN A 96 17.02 -9.23 -10.79
C GLN A 96 16.85 -10.60 -10.14
N VAL A 97 15.77 -11.32 -10.45
CA VAL A 97 15.53 -12.66 -9.91
C VAL A 97 16.65 -13.63 -10.32
N GLY A 98 17.05 -13.58 -11.59
CA GLY A 98 18.15 -14.43 -12.09
C GLY A 98 19.48 -14.14 -11.40
N LEU A 99 19.91 -12.87 -11.36
CA LEU A 99 21.19 -12.51 -10.76
C LEU A 99 21.19 -12.71 -9.24
N CYS A 100 20.12 -12.33 -8.55
CA CYS A 100 19.99 -12.58 -7.12
C CYS A 100 19.99 -14.07 -6.82
N GLY A 101 19.16 -14.85 -7.53
CA GLY A 101 19.07 -16.29 -7.33
C GLY A 101 20.41 -16.99 -7.55
N VAL A 102 21.11 -16.68 -8.64
CA VAL A 102 22.45 -17.22 -8.91
C VAL A 102 23.43 -16.84 -7.80
N LEU A 103 23.57 -15.56 -7.46
CA LEU A 103 24.50 -15.09 -6.42
C LEU A 103 24.22 -15.74 -5.06
N LEU A 104 22.96 -15.80 -4.65
CA LEU A 104 22.57 -16.35 -3.34
C LEU A 104 22.70 -17.88 -3.32
N THR A 105 22.42 -18.56 -4.42
CA THR A 105 22.65 -20.01 -4.57
C THR A 105 24.14 -20.32 -4.46
N PHE A 106 25.00 -19.60 -5.18
CA PHE A 106 26.45 -19.77 -5.06
C PHE A 106 26.96 -19.48 -3.65
N ALA A 107 26.45 -18.43 -2.98
CA ALA A 107 26.77 -18.16 -1.60
C ALA A 107 26.36 -19.33 -0.67
N GLY A 108 25.19 -19.93 -0.88
CA GLY A 108 24.74 -21.11 -0.16
C GLY A 108 25.66 -22.32 -0.36
N ILE A 109 26.07 -22.60 -1.60
CA ILE A 109 26.95 -23.73 -1.91
C ILE A 109 28.36 -23.53 -1.35
N TYR A 110 28.99 -22.40 -1.62
CA TYR A 110 30.43 -22.21 -1.34
C TYR A 110 30.74 -21.61 0.03
N ILE A 111 29.82 -20.84 0.61
CA ILE A 111 30.05 -20.21 1.93
C ILE A 111 29.37 -21.02 3.03
N LEU A 112 28.12 -21.45 2.81
CA LEU A 112 27.35 -22.20 3.80
C LEU A 112 27.51 -23.73 3.65
N ASN A 113 28.22 -24.22 2.61
CA ASN A 113 28.42 -25.63 2.29
C ASN A 113 27.11 -26.44 2.22
N LEU A 114 26.04 -25.85 1.68
CA LEU A 114 24.75 -26.49 1.52
C LEU A 114 24.72 -27.43 0.29
N PRO A 115 23.90 -28.49 0.33
CA PRO A 115 23.56 -29.25 -0.86
C PRO A 115 23.02 -28.31 -1.95
N LYS A 116 23.28 -28.61 -3.22
CA LYS A 116 22.96 -27.73 -4.35
C LYS A 116 21.47 -27.42 -4.42
N GLU A 117 20.64 -28.41 -4.17
CA GLU A 117 19.17 -28.32 -4.18
C GLU A 117 18.67 -27.39 -3.07
N VAL A 118 19.19 -27.59 -1.85
CA VAL A 118 18.85 -26.75 -0.69
C VAL A 118 19.34 -25.31 -0.89
N ALA A 119 20.58 -25.14 -1.39
CA ALA A 119 21.15 -23.83 -1.68
C ALA A 119 20.35 -23.07 -2.74
N PHE A 120 19.85 -23.77 -3.77
CA PHE A 120 18.99 -23.20 -4.78
C PHE A 120 17.66 -22.71 -4.18
N ILE A 121 16.97 -23.57 -3.43
CA ILE A 121 15.69 -23.22 -2.78
C ILE A 121 15.88 -22.06 -1.81
N ALA A 122 16.90 -22.10 -0.95
CA ALA A 122 17.20 -21.03 0.00
C ALA A 122 17.54 -19.72 -0.73
N GLY A 123 18.41 -19.77 -1.73
CA GLY A 123 18.80 -18.60 -2.52
C GLY A 123 17.62 -17.97 -3.27
N MET A 124 16.78 -18.78 -3.90
CA MET A 124 15.60 -18.30 -4.62
C MET A 124 14.54 -17.77 -3.65
N GLY A 125 14.32 -18.41 -2.49
CA GLY A 125 13.41 -17.91 -1.45
C GLY A 125 13.82 -16.52 -0.95
N PHE A 126 15.09 -16.30 -0.67
CA PHE A 126 15.59 -14.98 -0.29
C PHE A 126 15.58 -13.94 -1.43
N THR A 127 15.53 -14.38 -2.69
CA THR A 127 15.42 -13.48 -3.84
C THR A 127 14.08 -12.76 -3.86
N LEU A 128 13.02 -13.40 -3.39
CA LEU A 128 11.68 -12.82 -3.30
C LEU A 128 11.64 -11.77 -2.18
N SER A 129 11.14 -10.57 -2.48
CA SER A 129 11.00 -9.48 -1.50
C SER A 129 9.57 -9.44 -0.95
N SER A 130 9.40 -8.92 0.27
CA SER A 130 8.05 -8.68 0.80
C SER A 130 7.38 -7.52 0.08
N THR A 131 6.34 -7.83 -0.69
CA THR A 131 5.54 -6.84 -1.42
C THR A 131 4.87 -5.88 -0.45
N ALA A 132 4.37 -6.36 0.69
CA ALA A 132 3.73 -5.53 1.71
C ALA A 132 4.68 -4.47 2.29
N ILE A 133 5.89 -4.87 2.71
CA ILE A 133 6.88 -3.94 3.30
C ILE A 133 7.36 -2.93 2.25
N VAL A 134 7.63 -3.38 1.03
CA VAL A 134 8.10 -2.47 -0.03
C VAL A 134 7.03 -1.45 -0.41
N MET A 135 5.77 -1.88 -0.55
CA MET A 135 4.66 -0.98 -0.87
C MET A 135 4.44 0.05 0.24
N GLN A 136 4.44 -0.37 1.51
CA GLN A 136 4.36 0.54 2.65
C GLN A 136 5.47 1.61 2.60
N VAL A 137 6.73 1.22 2.35
CA VAL A 137 7.84 2.18 2.24
C VAL A 137 7.68 3.12 1.04
N LEU A 138 7.13 2.66 -0.09
CA LEU A 138 6.86 3.51 -1.25
C LEU A 138 5.75 4.54 -0.96
N GLU A 139 4.70 4.13 -0.24
CA GLU A 139 3.59 4.99 0.19
C GLU A 139 4.05 6.05 1.19
N GLU A 140 4.76 5.65 2.26
CA GLU A 140 5.34 6.57 3.25
C GLU A 140 6.28 7.61 2.62
N ARG A 141 6.97 7.26 1.52
CA ARG A 141 7.83 8.17 0.77
C ARG A 141 7.07 9.00 -0.28
N GLY A 142 5.80 8.74 -0.51
CA GLY A 142 4.98 9.39 -1.52
C GLY A 142 5.46 9.17 -2.96
N ILE A 143 6.18 8.06 -3.22
CA ILE A 143 6.79 7.79 -4.53
C ILE A 143 6.11 6.66 -5.31
N THR A 144 5.01 6.11 -4.82
CA THR A 144 4.28 4.98 -5.43
C THR A 144 3.92 5.25 -6.89
N ASN A 145 3.40 6.43 -7.18
CA ASN A 145 2.97 6.83 -8.54
C ASN A 145 4.09 7.49 -9.38
N THR A 146 5.30 7.59 -8.85
CA THR A 146 6.43 8.14 -9.60
C THR A 146 7.07 7.09 -10.52
N PRO A 147 7.81 7.50 -11.59
CA PRO A 147 8.55 6.56 -12.42
C PRO A 147 9.53 5.67 -11.63
N LYS A 148 10.06 6.16 -10.50
CA LYS A 148 10.95 5.39 -9.61
C LYS A 148 10.18 4.31 -8.86
N GLY A 149 9.04 4.64 -8.26
CA GLY A 149 8.16 3.67 -7.59
C GLY A 149 7.63 2.62 -8.54
N GLN A 150 7.15 3.02 -9.71
CA GLN A 150 6.64 2.10 -10.73
C GLN A 150 7.70 1.09 -11.22
N ARG A 151 8.98 1.48 -11.26
CA ARG A 151 10.08 0.55 -11.55
C ARG A 151 10.31 -0.49 -10.45
N VAL A 152 10.13 -0.13 -9.19
CA VAL A 152 10.20 -1.07 -8.06
C VAL A 152 9.01 -2.02 -8.10
N ILE A 153 7.79 -1.49 -8.26
CA ILE A 153 6.55 -2.27 -8.36
C ILE A 153 6.62 -3.27 -9.51
N SER A 154 7.11 -2.86 -10.70
CA SER A 154 7.29 -3.76 -11.84
C SER A 154 8.20 -4.96 -11.53
N THR A 155 9.20 -4.76 -10.67
CA THR A 155 10.11 -5.83 -10.27
C THR A 155 9.46 -6.74 -9.24
N LEU A 156 8.73 -6.17 -8.27
CA LEU A 156 7.94 -6.96 -7.30
C LEU A 156 6.94 -7.87 -8.01
N ILE A 157 6.19 -7.34 -8.97
CA ILE A 157 5.24 -8.14 -9.77
C ILE A 157 5.96 -9.33 -10.43
N PHE A 158 7.20 -9.16 -10.90
CA PHE A 158 7.95 -10.27 -11.48
C PHE A 158 8.45 -11.25 -10.40
N GLU A 159 8.90 -10.75 -9.24
CA GLU A 159 9.28 -11.59 -8.09
C GLU A 159 8.10 -12.45 -7.63
N ASP A 160 6.90 -11.85 -7.49
CA ASP A 160 5.68 -12.56 -7.12
C ASP A 160 5.27 -13.60 -8.18
N LEU A 161 5.35 -13.24 -9.46
CA LEU A 161 5.08 -14.18 -10.55
C LEU A 161 6.09 -15.34 -10.58
N SER A 162 7.32 -15.11 -10.13
CA SER A 162 8.38 -16.12 -10.14
C SER A 162 8.15 -17.25 -9.14
N ILE A 163 7.27 -17.07 -8.15
CA ILE A 163 6.95 -18.13 -7.18
C ILE A 163 6.38 -19.38 -7.87
N VAL A 164 5.60 -19.20 -8.94
CA VAL A 164 4.97 -20.31 -9.66
C VAL A 164 6.00 -21.24 -10.32
N PRO A 165 6.92 -20.77 -11.18
CA PRO A 165 7.97 -21.63 -11.74
C PRO A 165 8.93 -22.15 -10.66
N LEU A 166 9.12 -21.44 -9.54
CA LEU A 166 9.93 -21.91 -8.42
C LEU A 166 9.28 -23.10 -7.71
N LEU A 167 7.98 -23.04 -7.42
CA LEU A 167 7.23 -24.17 -6.88
C LEU A 167 7.24 -25.37 -7.82
N ALA A 168 7.09 -25.13 -9.13
CA ALA A 168 7.18 -26.19 -10.12
C ALA A 168 8.60 -26.81 -10.18
N SER A 169 9.65 -26.02 -9.92
CA SER A 169 11.04 -26.51 -9.92
C SER A 169 11.34 -27.50 -8.79
N ILE A 170 10.60 -27.46 -7.67
CA ILE A 170 10.77 -28.38 -6.56
C ILE A 170 10.59 -29.84 -7.00
N ALA A 171 9.64 -30.09 -7.90
CA ALA A 171 9.39 -31.44 -8.43
C ALA A 171 10.62 -32.05 -9.14
N PHE A 172 11.47 -31.21 -9.73
CA PHE A 172 12.72 -31.65 -10.39
C PHE A 172 13.90 -31.80 -9.42
N LEU A 173 13.79 -31.23 -8.21
CA LEU A 173 14.84 -31.25 -7.18
C LEU A 173 14.61 -32.36 -6.14
N THR A 174 13.48 -33.02 -6.17
CA THR A 174 13.12 -34.08 -5.23
C THR A 174 14.09 -35.26 -5.36
N PRO A 175 14.72 -35.74 -4.26
CA PRO A 175 15.65 -36.87 -4.31
C PRO A 175 14.97 -38.15 -4.80
N GLU A 176 15.61 -38.88 -5.69
CA GLU A 176 15.09 -40.13 -6.28
C GLU A 176 14.71 -41.24 -5.27
N LYS A 177 15.19 -41.13 -4.02
CA LYS A 177 14.91 -42.13 -2.98
C LYS A 177 13.47 -42.10 -2.43
N THR A 178 12.70 -41.09 -2.70
CA THR A 178 11.27 -41.01 -2.39
C THR A 178 10.39 -41.50 -3.53
N HIS A 179 10.97 -41.81 -4.69
CA HIS A 179 10.30 -42.47 -5.78
C HIS A 179 10.24 -43.98 -5.47
N ILE A 180 9.15 -44.44 -4.90
CA ILE A 180 8.69 -45.81 -5.07
C ILE A 180 8.63 -46.01 -6.58
N GLU A 181 9.61 -46.74 -7.16
CA GLU A 181 9.65 -47.25 -8.54
C GLU A 181 8.77 -46.50 -9.56
N HIS A 182 9.04 -45.23 -9.77
CA HIS A 182 8.53 -44.58 -10.97
C HIS A 182 9.72 -44.29 -11.87
N GLN A 183 9.95 -45.19 -12.86
CA GLN A 183 10.53 -44.80 -14.13
C GLN A 183 10.05 -43.40 -14.46
N THR A 184 10.90 -42.56 -15.04
CA THR A 184 10.52 -41.23 -15.57
C THR A 184 9.34 -41.44 -16.51
N ASN A 185 8.16 -41.53 -15.92
CA ASN A 185 6.97 -41.88 -16.68
C ASN A 185 6.54 -40.63 -17.42
N TRP A 186 6.77 -40.60 -18.71
CA TRP A 186 6.14 -39.65 -19.61
C TRP A 186 4.65 -39.46 -19.32
N THR A 187 4.01 -40.47 -18.71
CA THR A 187 2.64 -40.42 -18.22
C THR A 187 2.44 -39.40 -17.10
N SER A 188 3.34 -39.29 -16.09
CA SER A 188 3.22 -38.29 -15.01
C SER A 188 3.37 -36.86 -15.53
N ILE A 189 4.32 -36.64 -16.45
CA ILE A 189 4.49 -35.36 -17.15
C ILE A 189 3.25 -35.04 -18.00
N ALA A 190 2.72 -36.04 -18.72
CA ALA A 190 1.52 -35.87 -19.52
C ALA A 190 0.28 -35.57 -18.66
N VAL A 191 0.14 -36.21 -17.47
CA VAL A 191 -0.94 -35.94 -16.53
C VAL A 191 -0.82 -34.55 -15.97
N ALA A 192 0.36 -34.12 -15.54
CA ALA A 192 0.60 -32.76 -15.02
C ALA A 192 0.30 -31.69 -16.09
N LEU A 193 0.81 -31.88 -17.31
CA LEU A 193 0.53 -30.98 -18.42
C LEU A 193 -0.97 -30.98 -18.78
N GLY A 194 -1.59 -32.16 -18.79
CA GLY A 194 -3.01 -32.36 -19.05
C GLY A 194 -3.87 -31.64 -18.00
N ALA A 195 -3.48 -31.67 -16.73
CA ALA A 195 -4.17 -30.95 -15.64
C ALA A 195 -4.10 -29.42 -15.84
N VAL A 196 -2.92 -28.89 -16.16
CA VAL A 196 -2.75 -27.46 -16.47
C VAL A 196 -3.61 -27.05 -17.65
N VAL A 197 -3.54 -27.80 -18.76
CA VAL A 197 -4.35 -27.52 -19.96
C VAL A 197 -5.83 -27.66 -19.66
N GLY A 198 -6.24 -28.70 -18.93
CA GLY A 198 -7.62 -28.90 -18.50
C GLY A 198 -8.15 -27.74 -17.65
N LEU A 199 -7.35 -27.25 -16.71
CA LEU A 199 -7.69 -26.12 -15.87
C LEU A 199 -7.84 -24.82 -16.70
N VAL A 200 -6.94 -24.58 -17.65
CA VAL A 200 -7.01 -23.43 -18.56
C VAL A 200 -8.26 -23.50 -19.44
N VAL A 201 -8.58 -24.67 -19.99
CA VAL A 201 -9.79 -24.88 -20.80
C VAL A 201 -11.05 -24.70 -19.97
N ALA A 202 -11.10 -25.29 -18.76
CA ALA A 202 -12.22 -25.13 -17.84
C ALA A 202 -12.41 -23.66 -17.43
N GLY A 203 -11.32 -22.98 -17.08
CA GLY A 203 -11.35 -21.55 -16.72
C GLY A 203 -11.93 -20.67 -17.83
N LYS A 204 -11.46 -20.88 -19.06
CA LYS A 204 -11.87 -20.05 -20.20
C LYS A 204 -13.27 -20.35 -20.72
N TRP A 205 -13.70 -21.61 -20.74
CA TRP A 205 -14.91 -22.03 -21.43
C TRP A 205 -16.07 -22.37 -20.49
N LEU A 206 -15.78 -22.89 -19.30
CA LEU A 206 -16.79 -23.41 -18.39
C LEU A 206 -17.20 -22.39 -17.31
N MET A 207 -16.25 -21.57 -16.84
CA MET A 207 -16.51 -20.69 -15.68
C MET A 207 -17.49 -19.58 -15.96
N ASN A 208 -17.34 -18.86 -17.06
CA ASN A 208 -18.24 -17.74 -17.41
C ASN A 208 -19.71 -18.16 -17.53
N PRO A 209 -20.10 -19.26 -18.22
CA PRO A 209 -21.48 -19.72 -18.25
C PRO A 209 -21.99 -20.17 -16.88
N ILE A 210 -21.16 -20.83 -16.07
CA ILE A 210 -21.55 -21.25 -14.72
C ILE A 210 -21.85 -20.02 -13.84
N PHE A 211 -20.95 -19.05 -13.78
CA PHE A 211 -21.18 -17.82 -13.01
C PHE A 211 -22.39 -17.03 -13.49
N ARG A 212 -22.65 -16.98 -14.79
CA ARG A 212 -23.89 -16.37 -15.33
C ARG A 212 -25.16 -17.10 -14.90
N LEU A 213 -25.10 -18.43 -14.81
CA LEU A 213 -26.24 -19.23 -14.34
C LEU A 213 -26.51 -18.98 -12.86
N ILE A 214 -25.45 -18.97 -12.02
CA ILE A 214 -25.55 -18.74 -10.58
C ILE A 214 -26.01 -17.30 -10.30
N SER A 215 -25.49 -16.30 -11.02
CA SER A 215 -25.88 -14.90 -10.88
C SER A 215 -27.37 -14.67 -11.16
N LYS A 216 -27.99 -15.46 -12.05
CA LYS A 216 -29.44 -15.38 -12.32
C LYS A 216 -30.31 -15.89 -11.16
N ALA A 217 -29.74 -16.69 -10.25
CA ALA A 217 -30.47 -17.18 -9.09
C ALA A 217 -30.62 -16.12 -7.98
N HIS A 218 -29.91 -14.98 -8.08
CA HIS A 218 -29.94 -13.85 -7.13
C HIS A 218 -29.63 -14.26 -5.66
N ILE A 219 -28.88 -15.35 -5.46
CA ILE A 219 -28.47 -15.84 -4.14
C ILE A 219 -27.00 -15.50 -3.96
N ARG A 220 -26.70 -14.57 -3.06
CA ARG A 220 -25.34 -14.03 -2.86
C ARG A 220 -24.37 -15.12 -2.36
N GLU A 221 -24.82 -15.96 -1.42
CA GLU A 221 -24.04 -17.04 -0.82
C GLU A 221 -23.58 -18.08 -1.88
N MET A 222 -24.37 -18.28 -2.93
CA MET A 222 -24.01 -19.21 -4.00
C MET A 222 -22.86 -18.73 -4.86
N MET A 223 -22.70 -17.39 -5.00
CA MET A 223 -21.54 -16.83 -5.71
C MET A 223 -20.25 -17.05 -4.91
N THR A 224 -20.29 -16.80 -3.60
CA THR A 224 -19.16 -17.06 -2.70
C THR A 224 -18.79 -18.55 -2.68
N ALA A 225 -19.80 -19.44 -2.57
CA ALA A 225 -19.59 -20.89 -2.61
C ALA A 225 -18.97 -21.35 -3.93
N ALA A 226 -19.43 -20.79 -5.07
CA ALA A 226 -18.88 -21.08 -6.39
C ALA A 226 -17.43 -20.58 -6.52
N ALA A 227 -17.12 -19.40 -5.99
CA ALA A 227 -15.78 -18.86 -5.95
C ALA A 227 -14.83 -19.78 -5.17
N LEU A 228 -15.22 -20.20 -3.97
CA LEU A 228 -14.48 -21.15 -3.15
C LEU A 228 -14.32 -22.50 -3.84
N LEU A 229 -15.38 -23.00 -4.49
CA LEU A 229 -15.34 -24.26 -5.24
C LEU A 229 -14.32 -24.20 -6.38
N VAL A 230 -14.25 -23.09 -7.09
CA VAL A 230 -13.26 -22.90 -8.18
C VAL A 230 -11.84 -22.88 -7.65
N VAL A 231 -11.59 -22.14 -6.57
CA VAL A 231 -10.24 -22.04 -5.96
C VAL A 231 -9.79 -23.40 -5.44
N LEU A 232 -10.62 -24.02 -4.58
CA LEU A 232 -10.27 -25.29 -3.94
C LEU A 232 -10.28 -26.46 -4.94
N GLY A 233 -11.20 -26.44 -5.90
CA GLY A 233 -11.26 -27.45 -6.96
C GLY A 233 -10.04 -27.39 -7.89
N ALA A 234 -9.57 -26.19 -8.23
CA ALA A 234 -8.35 -26.02 -9.01
C ALA A 234 -7.10 -26.47 -8.22
N ALA A 235 -7.04 -26.13 -6.94
CA ALA A 235 -5.97 -26.56 -6.03
C ALA A 235 -5.91 -28.09 -5.95
N LEU A 236 -7.06 -28.73 -5.69
CA LEU A 236 -7.19 -30.19 -5.59
C LEU A 236 -6.85 -30.90 -6.90
N ALA A 237 -7.29 -30.38 -8.04
CA ALA A 237 -7.00 -30.95 -9.35
C ALA A 237 -5.49 -30.95 -9.65
N MET A 238 -4.78 -29.89 -9.27
CA MET A 238 -3.33 -29.80 -9.44
C MET A 238 -2.58 -30.70 -8.47
N GLU A 239 -3.01 -30.79 -7.22
CA GLU A 239 -2.44 -31.70 -6.21
C GLU A 239 -2.58 -33.16 -6.64
N ALA A 240 -3.76 -33.57 -7.11
CA ALA A 240 -4.00 -34.90 -7.65
C ALA A 240 -3.13 -35.26 -8.86
N SER A 241 -2.59 -34.22 -9.55
CA SER A 241 -1.69 -34.37 -10.68
C SER A 241 -0.21 -34.35 -10.30
N GLY A 242 0.10 -34.30 -8.99
CA GLY A 242 1.47 -34.20 -8.47
C GLY A 242 2.07 -32.79 -8.55
N LEU A 243 1.24 -31.76 -8.78
CA LEU A 243 1.64 -30.36 -8.78
C LEU A 243 1.19 -29.64 -7.49
N SER A 244 1.71 -28.45 -7.24
CA SER A 244 1.35 -27.69 -6.05
C SER A 244 -0.09 -27.16 -6.10
N MET A 245 -0.85 -27.27 -5.00
CA MET A 245 -2.18 -26.64 -4.79
C MET A 245 -2.12 -25.14 -5.09
N ALA A 246 -1.07 -24.50 -4.64
CA ALA A 246 -0.83 -23.07 -4.81
C ALA A 246 -0.75 -22.65 -6.29
N MET A 247 -0.11 -23.45 -7.13
CA MET A 247 -0.04 -23.25 -8.58
C MET A 247 -1.43 -23.39 -9.23
N GLY A 248 -2.24 -24.36 -8.78
CA GLY A 248 -3.62 -24.52 -9.26
C GLY A 248 -4.49 -23.30 -9.02
N ALA A 249 -4.46 -22.79 -7.81
CA ALA A 249 -5.20 -21.59 -7.42
C ALA A 249 -4.74 -20.35 -8.20
N PHE A 250 -3.44 -20.16 -8.37
CA PHE A 250 -2.89 -19.06 -9.16
C PHE A 250 -3.35 -19.11 -10.63
N VAL A 251 -3.24 -20.26 -11.28
CA VAL A 251 -3.69 -20.43 -12.69
C VAL A 251 -5.18 -20.17 -12.82
N ALA A 252 -6.01 -20.67 -11.88
CA ALA A 252 -7.44 -20.38 -11.85
C ALA A 252 -7.72 -18.88 -11.72
N GLY A 253 -6.99 -18.19 -10.85
CA GLY A 253 -7.08 -16.74 -10.67
C GLY A 253 -6.76 -15.98 -11.96
N VAL A 254 -5.64 -16.30 -12.61
CA VAL A 254 -5.26 -15.70 -13.91
C VAL A 254 -6.33 -15.94 -14.98
N MET A 255 -6.91 -17.14 -15.04
CA MET A 255 -7.98 -17.43 -16.00
C MET A 255 -9.25 -16.62 -15.77
N LEU A 256 -9.55 -16.31 -14.51
CA LEU A 256 -10.72 -15.53 -14.13
C LEU A 256 -10.46 -14.00 -14.09
N SER A 257 -9.23 -13.56 -14.27
CA SER A 257 -8.88 -12.13 -14.25
C SER A 257 -9.57 -11.32 -15.37
N GLU A 258 -9.93 -11.97 -16.48
CA GLU A 258 -10.71 -11.37 -17.57
C GLU A 258 -12.23 -11.63 -17.46
N SER A 259 -12.70 -12.31 -16.40
CA SER A 259 -14.11 -12.58 -16.19
C SER A 259 -14.89 -11.30 -15.81
N ALA A 260 -16.13 -11.20 -16.30
CA ALA A 260 -17.05 -10.14 -15.89
C ALA A 260 -17.36 -10.16 -14.38
N PHE A 261 -17.17 -11.29 -13.72
CA PHE A 261 -17.43 -11.50 -12.29
C PHE A 261 -16.18 -11.30 -11.40
N ARG A 262 -15.04 -10.89 -11.97
CA ARG A 262 -13.78 -10.77 -11.28
C ARG A 262 -13.86 -9.98 -9.96
N HIS A 263 -14.44 -8.77 -10.01
CA HIS A 263 -14.51 -7.91 -8.81
C HIS A 263 -15.39 -8.50 -7.71
N GLN A 264 -16.44 -9.22 -8.09
CA GLN A 264 -17.29 -9.93 -7.12
C GLN A 264 -16.54 -11.11 -6.51
N LEU A 265 -15.84 -11.91 -7.33
CA LEU A 265 -15.00 -13.02 -6.85
C LEU A 265 -13.89 -12.53 -5.90
N GLU A 266 -13.25 -11.42 -6.23
CA GLU A 266 -12.25 -10.77 -5.40
C GLU A 266 -12.84 -10.37 -4.03
N ALA A 267 -13.97 -9.64 -4.05
CA ALA A 267 -14.64 -9.20 -2.83
C ALA A 267 -15.14 -10.35 -1.96
N ASP A 268 -15.63 -11.43 -2.56
CA ASP A 268 -16.15 -12.60 -1.85
C ASP A 268 -15.03 -13.43 -1.19
N ILE A 269 -13.83 -13.48 -1.79
CA ILE A 269 -12.70 -14.27 -1.27
C ILE A 269 -11.79 -13.47 -0.33
N GLU A 270 -11.74 -12.14 -0.47
CA GLU A 270 -10.87 -11.26 0.33
C GLU A 270 -10.95 -11.50 1.85
N PRO A 271 -12.15 -11.62 2.49
CA PRO A 271 -12.24 -11.86 3.92
C PRO A 271 -11.59 -13.20 4.33
N PHE A 272 -11.80 -14.25 3.55
CA PHE A 272 -11.21 -15.57 3.82
C PHE A 272 -9.69 -15.54 3.63
N ARG A 273 -9.21 -14.87 2.59
CA ARG A 273 -7.78 -14.65 2.36
C ARG A 273 -7.13 -13.99 3.57
N GLY A 274 -7.69 -12.88 4.06
CA GLY A 274 -7.11 -12.14 5.17
C GLY A 274 -6.98 -12.96 6.44
N LEU A 275 -8.04 -13.68 6.81
CA LEU A 275 -8.08 -14.54 8.00
C LEU A 275 -7.13 -15.74 7.88
N LEU A 276 -7.22 -16.49 6.77
CA LEU A 276 -6.44 -17.71 6.59
C LEU A 276 -4.96 -17.43 6.34
N LEU A 277 -4.64 -16.34 5.65
CA LEU A 277 -3.25 -15.89 5.49
C LEU A 277 -2.65 -15.45 6.83
N GLY A 278 -3.43 -14.77 7.67
CA GLY A 278 -3.04 -14.46 9.04
C GLY A 278 -2.73 -15.73 9.84
N LEU A 279 -3.61 -16.75 9.71
CA LEU A 279 -3.43 -18.07 10.34
C LEU A 279 -2.16 -18.78 9.82
N PHE A 280 -1.87 -18.68 8.53
CA PHE A 280 -0.64 -19.22 7.93
C PHE A 280 0.61 -18.59 8.56
N PHE A 281 0.67 -17.27 8.63
CA PHE A 281 1.82 -16.61 9.26
C PHE A 281 1.93 -16.92 10.76
N MET A 282 0.81 -17.09 11.45
CA MET A 282 0.84 -17.56 12.84
C MET A 282 1.34 -19.01 12.93
N GLY A 283 0.93 -19.91 12.04
CA GLY A 283 1.43 -21.27 11.93
C GLY A 283 2.94 -21.31 11.68
N VAL A 284 3.42 -20.50 10.75
CA VAL A 284 4.87 -20.33 10.49
C VAL A 284 5.59 -19.78 11.73
N GLY A 285 4.98 -18.81 12.44
CA GLY A 285 5.52 -18.28 13.70
C GLY A 285 5.59 -19.34 14.81
N MET A 286 4.56 -20.20 14.93
CA MET A 286 4.51 -21.31 15.89
C MET A 286 5.56 -22.38 15.60
N SER A 287 5.85 -22.65 14.34
CA SER A 287 6.87 -23.63 13.93
C SER A 287 8.31 -23.14 14.15
N LEU A 288 8.49 -21.87 14.59
CA LEU A 288 9.80 -21.34 14.91
C LEU A 288 10.32 -21.91 16.23
N ASP A 289 11.39 -22.69 16.17
CA ASP A 289 12.10 -23.16 17.36
C ASP A 289 13.05 -22.06 17.89
N LEU A 290 12.59 -21.34 18.91
CA LEU A 290 13.39 -20.30 19.55
C LEU A 290 14.65 -20.86 20.22
N THR A 291 14.63 -22.11 20.69
CA THR A 291 15.80 -22.76 21.30
C THR A 291 16.91 -22.91 20.27
N LEU A 292 16.55 -23.35 19.06
CA LEU A 292 17.45 -23.45 17.92
C LEU A 292 17.99 -22.08 17.49
N VAL A 293 17.11 -21.06 17.49
CA VAL A 293 17.49 -19.66 17.15
C VAL A 293 18.48 -19.10 18.15
N PHE A 294 18.25 -19.27 19.46
CA PHE A 294 19.14 -18.75 20.48
C PHE A 294 20.46 -19.55 20.57
N HIS A 295 20.40 -20.88 20.42
CA HIS A 295 21.61 -21.71 20.48
C HIS A 295 22.57 -21.43 19.31
N ASN A 296 22.01 -21.10 18.12
CA ASN A 296 22.76 -20.85 16.90
C ASN A 296 22.73 -19.36 16.48
N ALA A 297 22.50 -18.44 17.42
CA ALA A 297 22.25 -17.03 17.10
C ALA A 297 23.34 -16.38 16.23
N LEU A 298 24.62 -16.66 16.50
CA LEU A 298 25.74 -16.14 15.70
C LEU A 298 25.77 -16.71 14.28
N TRP A 299 25.48 -18.01 14.13
CA TRP A 299 25.39 -18.66 12.83
C TRP A 299 24.21 -18.13 12.02
N LEU A 300 23.05 -18.01 12.65
CA LEU A 300 21.85 -17.45 12.04
C LEU A 300 22.05 -15.99 11.62
N LEU A 301 22.68 -15.18 12.47
CA LEU A 301 23.04 -13.80 12.13
C LEU A 301 23.99 -13.76 10.92
N GLY A 302 24.95 -14.69 10.85
CA GLY A 302 25.85 -14.84 9.70
C GLY A 302 25.09 -15.13 8.42
N ILE A 303 24.12 -16.06 8.45
CA ILE A 303 23.22 -16.37 7.32
C ILE A 303 22.43 -15.13 6.90
N VAL A 304 21.78 -14.47 7.85
CA VAL A 304 20.97 -13.25 7.60
C VAL A 304 21.84 -12.17 6.94
N CYS A 305 23.01 -11.88 7.51
CA CYS A 305 23.93 -10.89 6.94
C CYS A 305 24.39 -11.28 5.53
N LEU A 306 24.74 -12.54 5.32
CA LEU A 306 25.17 -13.04 4.01
C LEU A 306 24.08 -12.83 2.94
N TYR A 307 22.85 -13.24 3.24
CA TYR A 307 21.73 -13.13 2.29
C TYR A 307 21.30 -11.68 2.06
N ILE A 308 21.21 -10.85 3.11
CA ILE A 308 20.88 -9.41 2.98
C ILE A 308 21.95 -8.69 2.15
N ILE A 309 23.24 -8.91 2.45
CA ILE A 309 24.33 -8.26 1.73
C ILE A 309 24.40 -8.77 0.29
N GLY A 310 24.29 -10.07 0.09
CA GLY A 310 24.28 -10.68 -1.24
C GLY A 310 23.13 -10.17 -2.11
N LYS A 311 21.92 -10.12 -1.56
CA LYS A 311 20.74 -9.57 -2.26
C LYS A 311 20.89 -8.06 -2.51
N ALA A 312 21.33 -7.30 -1.51
CA ALA A 312 21.58 -5.87 -1.66
C ALA A 312 22.57 -5.58 -2.79
N LEU A 313 23.66 -6.33 -2.85
CA LEU A 313 24.67 -6.23 -3.90
C LEU A 313 24.08 -6.57 -5.28
N ALA A 314 23.32 -7.66 -5.38
CA ALA A 314 22.68 -8.07 -6.62
C ALA A 314 21.68 -7.00 -7.12
N VAL A 315 20.82 -6.50 -6.25
CA VAL A 315 19.86 -5.42 -6.58
C VAL A 315 20.60 -4.15 -7.04
N TYR A 316 21.70 -3.80 -6.36
CA TYR A 316 22.53 -2.66 -6.76
C TYR A 316 23.16 -2.87 -8.15
N ILE A 317 23.74 -4.04 -8.41
CA ILE A 317 24.35 -4.38 -9.70
C ILE A 317 23.31 -4.31 -10.83
N VAL A 318 22.13 -4.90 -10.64
CA VAL A 318 21.03 -4.83 -11.61
C VAL A 318 20.59 -3.39 -11.87
N ALA A 319 20.47 -2.59 -10.81
CA ALA A 319 20.13 -1.18 -10.94
C ALA A 319 21.18 -0.42 -11.78
N ARG A 320 22.48 -0.71 -11.59
CA ARG A 320 23.57 -0.10 -12.36
C ARG A 320 23.63 -0.58 -13.80
N ILE A 321 23.40 -1.88 -14.04
CA ILE A 321 23.33 -2.45 -15.41
C ILE A 321 22.16 -1.81 -16.18
N THR A 322 21.04 -1.56 -15.52
CA THR A 322 19.88 -0.88 -16.12
C THR A 322 20.01 0.64 -16.20
N LYS A 323 21.23 1.17 -16.02
CA LYS A 323 21.60 2.59 -16.14
C LYS A 323 20.85 3.53 -15.18
N LEU A 324 20.47 3.03 -14.01
CA LEU A 324 19.89 3.87 -12.96
C LEU A 324 20.98 4.71 -12.28
N ASP A 325 20.60 5.90 -11.84
CA ASP A 325 21.47 6.79 -11.05
C ASP A 325 21.93 6.11 -9.74
N ARG A 326 23.10 6.54 -9.22
CA ARG A 326 23.67 5.98 -7.98
C ARG A 326 22.74 6.14 -6.79
N LYS A 327 22.08 7.31 -6.65
CA LYS A 327 21.12 7.57 -5.54
C LYS A 327 19.91 6.63 -5.63
N GLU A 328 19.36 6.46 -6.82
CA GLU A 328 18.24 5.54 -7.05
C GLU A 328 18.64 4.08 -6.84
N SER A 329 19.84 3.68 -7.28
CA SER A 329 20.36 2.32 -7.11
C SER A 329 20.53 1.96 -5.63
N VAL A 330 21.07 2.88 -4.80
CA VAL A 330 21.19 2.70 -3.35
C VAL A 330 19.81 2.70 -2.69
N GLY A 331 18.91 3.59 -3.08
CA GLY A 331 17.54 3.61 -2.57
C GLY A 331 16.79 2.31 -2.82
N ARG A 332 16.90 1.76 -4.03
CA ARG A 332 16.28 0.49 -4.41
C ARG A 332 16.88 -0.70 -3.65
N MET A 333 18.21 -0.76 -3.54
CA MET A 333 18.92 -1.75 -2.74
C MET A 333 18.41 -1.77 -1.29
N THR A 334 18.24 -0.61 -0.67
CA THR A 334 17.79 -0.50 0.73
C THR A 334 16.35 -0.98 0.91
N ILE A 335 15.48 -0.74 -0.07
CA ILE A 335 14.06 -1.10 0.00
C ILE A 335 13.85 -2.59 -0.24
N MET A 336 14.65 -3.23 -1.11
CA MET A 336 14.43 -4.61 -1.59
C MET A 336 15.41 -5.63 -1.02
N ALA A 337 16.26 -5.30 -0.05
CA ALA A 337 17.30 -6.19 0.45
C ALA A 337 16.83 -7.30 1.41
N HIS A 338 15.57 -7.30 1.83
CA HIS A 338 15.01 -8.30 2.74
C HIS A 338 14.33 -9.45 1.99
N GLY A 339 14.11 -10.57 2.67
CA GLY A 339 13.29 -11.68 2.18
C GLY A 339 11.80 -11.33 2.20
N GLY A 340 10.97 -12.16 1.58
CA GLY A 340 9.53 -11.99 1.51
C GLY A 340 8.76 -13.19 2.02
N GLU A 341 7.45 -13.02 2.17
CA GLU A 341 6.50 -14.02 2.64
C GLU A 341 6.45 -15.28 1.77
N PHE A 342 6.72 -15.16 0.49
CA PHE A 342 6.73 -16.29 -0.44
C PHE A 342 7.87 -17.28 -0.18
N ALA A 343 8.94 -16.85 0.51
CA ALA A 343 9.99 -17.75 0.94
C ALA A 343 9.47 -18.86 1.85
N PHE A 344 8.52 -18.55 2.74
CA PHE A 344 7.92 -19.54 3.65
C PHE A 344 7.15 -20.62 2.89
N VAL A 345 6.39 -20.20 1.87
CA VAL A 345 5.65 -21.11 0.98
C VAL A 345 6.61 -22.02 0.22
N LEU A 346 7.70 -21.45 -0.32
CA LEU A 346 8.70 -22.20 -1.06
C LEU A 346 9.43 -23.21 -0.17
N PHE A 347 9.81 -22.81 1.06
CA PHE A 347 10.52 -23.66 2.02
C PHE A 347 9.61 -24.78 2.56
N SER A 348 8.34 -24.48 2.86
CA SER A 348 7.35 -25.46 3.26
C SER A 348 7.15 -26.53 2.18
N ALA A 349 6.90 -26.10 0.94
CA ALA A 349 6.75 -27.00 -0.21
C ALA A 349 8.01 -27.85 -0.45
N ALA A 350 9.21 -27.28 -0.32
CA ALA A 350 10.47 -28.01 -0.45
C ALA A 350 10.67 -29.04 0.67
N THR A 351 10.19 -28.73 1.89
CA THR A 351 10.25 -29.65 3.03
C THR A 351 9.29 -30.81 2.84
N THR A 352 8.05 -30.53 2.43
CA THR A 352 7.05 -31.56 2.11
C THR A 352 7.54 -32.49 0.99
N ALA A 353 8.23 -31.95 -0.02
CA ALA A 353 8.83 -32.72 -1.11
C ALA A 353 10.13 -33.46 -0.71
N GLY A 354 10.62 -33.31 0.52
CA GLY A 354 11.85 -33.96 1.01
C GLY A 354 13.16 -33.37 0.46
N VAL A 355 13.12 -32.19 -0.19
CA VAL A 355 14.31 -31.45 -0.67
C VAL A 355 15.03 -30.76 0.48
N MET A 356 14.28 -30.28 1.49
CA MET A 356 14.79 -29.65 2.69
C MET A 356 14.41 -30.44 3.94
N THR A 357 15.29 -30.43 4.96
CA THR A 357 14.94 -30.95 6.28
C THR A 357 14.12 -29.93 7.07
N LYS A 358 13.38 -30.42 8.11
CA LYS A 358 12.61 -29.55 9.02
C LYS A 358 13.53 -28.50 9.69
N ASP A 359 14.74 -28.85 10.09
CA ASP A 359 15.73 -27.93 10.70
C ASP A 359 16.23 -26.86 9.73
N GLN A 360 16.47 -27.24 8.48
CA GLN A 360 16.86 -26.28 7.43
C GLN A 360 15.72 -25.29 7.14
N ASN A 361 14.49 -25.80 7.04
CA ASN A 361 13.31 -24.95 6.88
C ASN A 361 13.17 -23.97 8.06
N ALA A 362 13.26 -24.45 9.30
CA ALA A 362 13.19 -23.60 10.49
C ALA A 362 14.29 -22.53 10.49
N THR A 363 15.53 -22.90 10.14
CA THR A 363 16.67 -21.98 10.06
C THR A 363 16.48 -20.89 9.02
N PHE A 364 16.08 -21.25 7.79
CA PHE A 364 15.90 -20.27 6.72
C PHE A 364 14.64 -19.43 6.92
N THR A 365 13.58 -20.01 7.47
CA THR A 365 12.37 -19.29 7.90
C THR A 365 12.71 -18.22 8.94
N ALA A 366 13.47 -18.58 9.97
CA ALA A 366 13.98 -17.65 10.98
C ALA A 366 14.82 -16.54 10.34
N ALA A 367 15.71 -16.87 9.41
CA ALA A 367 16.53 -15.90 8.71
C ALA A 367 15.70 -14.91 7.89
N VAL A 368 14.65 -15.36 7.20
CA VAL A 368 13.73 -14.47 6.48
C VAL A 368 12.99 -13.54 7.44
N ILE A 369 12.42 -14.07 8.54
CA ILE A 369 11.72 -13.27 9.56
C ILE A 369 12.64 -12.18 10.11
N ILE A 370 13.86 -12.55 10.50
CA ILE A 370 14.86 -11.59 11.00
C ILE A 370 15.18 -10.55 9.93
N SER A 371 15.33 -10.94 8.66
CA SER A 371 15.61 -10.01 7.57
C SER A 371 14.48 -9.01 7.35
N MET A 372 13.22 -9.44 7.49
CA MET A 372 12.05 -8.57 7.41
C MET A 372 12.00 -7.57 8.57
N LEU A 373 12.35 -8.01 9.79
CA LEU A 373 12.42 -7.16 10.99
C LEU A 373 13.50 -6.07 10.86
N PHE A 374 14.64 -6.38 10.23
CA PHE A 374 15.71 -5.40 10.00
C PHE A 374 15.39 -4.37 8.91
N SER A 375 14.48 -4.65 8.00
CA SER A 375 14.16 -3.76 6.88
C SER A 375 13.67 -2.36 7.31
N PRO A 376 12.69 -2.20 8.20
CA PRO A 376 12.29 -0.89 8.72
C PRO A 376 13.42 -0.18 9.47
N LEU A 377 14.21 -0.92 10.26
CA LEU A 377 15.36 -0.38 11.00
C LEU A 377 16.42 0.18 10.06
N ILE A 378 16.73 -0.52 8.98
CA ILE A 378 17.65 -0.03 7.93
C ILE A 378 17.08 1.23 7.29
N GLY A 379 15.78 1.28 7.04
CA GLY A 379 15.08 2.47 6.54
C GLY A 379 15.24 3.69 7.44
N LEU A 380 15.00 3.52 8.73
CA LEU A 380 15.17 4.57 9.75
C LEU A 380 16.64 5.02 9.88
N LEU A 381 17.58 4.08 9.90
CA LEU A 381 19.01 4.37 9.96
C LEU A 381 19.47 5.19 8.74
N MET A 382 19.02 4.80 7.54
CA MET A 382 19.34 5.53 6.31
C MET A 382 18.69 6.92 6.27
N ARG A 383 17.48 7.10 6.81
CA ARG A 383 16.87 8.44 7.00
C ARG A 383 17.78 9.31 7.88
N LYS A 384 18.23 8.79 9.01
CA LYS A 384 19.09 9.51 9.96
C LYS A 384 20.47 9.86 9.36
N ILE A 385 21.06 8.94 8.59
CA ILE A 385 22.33 9.16 7.87
C ILE A 385 22.15 10.20 6.75
N ASN A 386 21.07 10.12 5.97
CA ASN A 386 20.80 11.07 4.92
C ASN A 386 20.46 12.46 5.45
N GLN A 387 19.73 12.56 6.57
CA GLN A 387 19.46 13.83 7.25
C GLN A 387 20.76 14.48 7.75
N ARG A 388 21.69 13.69 8.34
CA ARG A 388 23.01 14.18 8.76
C ARG A 388 23.90 14.58 7.56
N LYS A 389 23.79 13.86 6.44
CA LYS A 389 24.53 14.24 5.22
C LYS A 389 23.93 15.45 4.52
N SER A 390 22.60 15.62 4.57
CA SER A 390 21.91 16.81 4.03
C SER A 390 22.22 18.08 4.83
N ALA A 391 22.48 17.94 6.13
CA ALA A 391 22.93 19.05 6.96
C ALA A 391 24.40 19.43 6.70
N ASN A 392 25.21 18.51 6.14
CA ASN A 392 26.65 18.72 5.86
C ASN A 392 27.03 18.79 4.37
N GLN A 393 26.10 18.57 3.48
CA GLN A 393 26.27 18.77 2.05
C GLN A 393 25.17 19.72 1.57
N GLU A 394 25.51 20.99 1.43
CA GLU A 394 24.89 21.78 0.39
C GLU A 394 25.05 20.98 -0.91
N GLU A 395 23.98 20.33 -1.35
CA GLU A 395 23.96 19.70 -2.67
C GLU A 395 24.33 20.79 -3.65
N LYS A 396 25.53 20.72 -4.21
CA LYS A 396 25.84 21.38 -5.48
C LYS A 396 24.90 20.72 -6.51
N ILE A 397 23.68 21.23 -6.55
CA ILE A 397 22.75 20.97 -7.63
C ILE A 397 23.39 21.65 -8.80
N ASP A 398 23.54 20.92 -9.89
CA ASP A 398 23.94 21.50 -11.17
C ASP A 398 22.84 22.49 -11.59
N THR A 399 23.05 23.74 -11.20
CA THR A 399 22.17 24.88 -11.48
C THR A 399 22.64 25.61 -12.73
N SER A 400 23.51 24.97 -13.53
CA SER A 400 24.06 25.60 -14.76
C SER A 400 22.98 25.92 -15.79
N ASP A 401 21.80 25.29 -15.70
CA ASP A 401 20.64 25.55 -16.56
C ASP A 401 19.62 26.54 -15.95
N LEU A 402 19.87 27.08 -14.74
CA LEU A 402 18.99 28.04 -14.09
C LEU A 402 19.58 29.45 -14.21
N ASP A 403 18.81 30.37 -14.77
CA ASP A 403 19.19 31.75 -14.94
C ASP A 403 19.60 32.41 -13.60
N PRO A 404 20.66 33.25 -13.60
CA PRO A 404 21.05 34.01 -12.42
C PRO A 404 19.93 35.01 -12.04
N ILE A 405 19.88 35.33 -10.75
CA ILE A 405 18.91 36.25 -10.14
C ILE A 405 19.02 37.61 -10.84
N VAL A 406 18.04 37.93 -11.66
CA VAL A 406 17.89 39.26 -12.26
C VAL A 406 16.77 39.99 -11.57
N ASP A 407 16.93 41.29 -11.33
CA ASP A 407 16.03 42.20 -10.62
C ASP A 407 14.55 41.97 -10.94
N LEU A 408 13.81 41.65 -9.85
CA LEU A 408 12.38 41.33 -9.86
C LEU A 408 11.59 42.49 -9.23
N GLU A 409 11.51 43.60 -9.94
CA GLU A 409 10.57 44.66 -9.55
C GLU A 409 9.14 44.22 -9.88
N ASP A 410 8.21 44.41 -8.94
CA ASP A 410 6.76 44.20 -9.11
C ASP A 410 6.30 42.75 -9.40
N SER A 411 6.91 41.74 -8.80
CA SER A 411 6.59 40.33 -9.04
C SER A 411 5.68 39.70 -7.95
N VAL A 412 4.98 38.64 -8.33
CA VAL A 412 4.29 37.75 -7.44
C VAL A 412 5.18 36.54 -7.19
N LEU A 413 5.42 36.21 -5.90
CA LEU A 413 6.15 35.00 -5.53
C LEU A 413 5.16 33.84 -5.27
N VAL A 414 5.32 32.75 -6.02
CA VAL A 414 4.47 31.56 -5.92
C VAL A 414 5.26 30.42 -5.31
N ILE A 415 4.80 29.89 -4.17
CA ILE A 415 5.38 28.74 -3.48
C ILE A 415 4.57 27.49 -3.80
N GLY A 416 5.18 26.58 -4.58
CA GLY A 416 4.55 25.36 -5.10
C GLY A 416 3.92 25.57 -6.47
N PHE A 417 4.37 24.82 -7.49
CA PHE A 417 3.86 24.87 -8.87
C PHE A 417 3.04 23.62 -9.21
N GLY A 418 2.12 23.25 -8.31
CA GLY A 418 1.13 22.21 -8.56
C GLY A 418 0.01 22.65 -9.50
N ARG A 419 -0.94 21.75 -9.79
CA ARG A 419 -2.08 22.01 -10.72
C ARG A 419 -2.85 23.29 -10.40
N PHE A 420 -3.08 23.57 -9.13
CA PHE A 420 -3.77 24.78 -8.68
C PHE A 420 -2.96 26.05 -9.03
N SER A 421 -1.70 26.10 -8.64
CA SER A 421 -0.83 27.24 -8.89
C SER A 421 -0.59 27.51 -10.38
N GLN A 422 -0.59 26.45 -11.21
CA GLN A 422 -0.49 26.60 -12.68
C GLN A 422 -1.64 27.45 -13.24
N ILE A 423 -2.87 27.21 -12.76
CA ILE A 423 -4.05 27.99 -13.19
C ILE A 423 -3.95 29.43 -12.69
N VAL A 424 -3.54 29.64 -11.43
CA VAL A 424 -3.34 30.99 -10.88
C VAL A 424 -2.28 31.74 -11.68
N CYS A 425 -1.13 31.11 -11.94
CA CYS A 425 -0.04 31.71 -12.70
C CYS A 425 -0.44 32.04 -14.15
N GLN A 426 -1.27 31.18 -14.78
CA GLN A 426 -1.77 31.44 -16.13
C GLN A 426 -2.59 32.74 -16.18
N SER A 427 -3.44 32.97 -15.19
CA SER A 427 -4.23 34.22 -15.10
C SER A 427 -3.34 35.46 -14.92
N LEU A 428 -2.27 35.35 -14.13
CA LEU A 428 -1.31 36.43 -13.94
C LEU A 428 -0.52 36.73 -15.21
N LEU A 429 -0.08 35.70 -15.94
CA LEU A 429 0.63 35.84 -17.21
C LEU A 429 -0.22 36.53 -18.30
N VAL A 430 -1.49 36.18 -18.41
CA VAL A 430 -2.41 36.83 -19.36
C VAL A 430 -2.44 38.35 -19.13
N ARG A 431 -2.25 38.78 -17.89
CA ARG A 431 -2.20 40.21 -17.53
C ARG A 431 -0.79 40.83 -17.64
N GLY A 432 0.22 40.03 -18.02
CA GLY A 432 1.60 40.48 -18.11
C GLY A 432 2.31 40.70 -16.76
N ILE A 433 1.80 40.05 -15.68
CA ILE A 433 2.40 40.17 -14.35
C ILE A 433 3.59 39.23 -14.25
N ASN A 434 4.71 39.73 -13.74
CA ASN A 434 5.89 38.92 -13.49
C ASN A 434 5.65 37.95 -12.32
N VAL A 435 5.94 36.66 -12.54
CA VAL A 435 5.77 35.62 -11.54
C VAL A 435 7.09 34.89 -11.32
N SER A 436 7.49 34.79 -10.05
CA SER A 436 8.59 33.94 -9.61
C SER A 436 8.02 32.69 -8.92
N VAL A 437 8.57 31.53 -9.23
CA VAL A 437 8.07 30.25 -8.73
C VAL A 437 9.15 29.56 -7.91
N ILE A 438 8.79 29.08 -6.71
CA ILE A 438 9.63 28.17 -5.91
C ILE A 438 8.95 26.82 -5.84
N ASP A 439 9.66 25.74 -6.19
CA ASP A 439 9.17 24.37 -6.01
C ASP A 439 10.33 23.44 -5.62
N ARG A 440 10.00 22.34 -4.94
CA ARG A 440 10.94 21.26 -4.60
C ARG A 440 10.94 20.15 -5.65
N ASN A 441 9.94 20.12 -6.51
CA ASN A 441 9.82 19.11 -7.55
C ASN A 441 10.45 19.63 -8.84
N ILE A 442 11.53 18.98 -9.26
CA ILE A 442 12.26 19.32 -10.49
C ILE A 442 11.38 19.23 -11.74
N GLU A 443 10.40 18.32 -11.77
CA GLU A 443 9.47 18.19 -12.90
C GLU A 443 8.56 19.42 -13.01
N ASN A 444 8.04 19.91 -11.87
CA ASN A 444 7.26 21.14 -11.82
C ASN A 444 8.08 22.36 -12.26
N ILE A 445 9.34 22.40 -11.83
CA ILE A 445 10.29 23.47 -12.22
C ILE A 445 10.51 23.47 -13.72
N ARG A 446 10.80 22.32 -14.31
CA ARG A 446 10.97 22.20 -15.77
C ARG A 446 9.70 22.54 -16.54
N ALA A 447 8.54 22.19 -15.99
CA ALA A 447 7.27 22.59 -16.58
C ALA A 447 7.08 24.10 -16.53
N ALA A 448 7.32 24.74 -15.38
CA ALA A 448 7.20 26.17 -15.20
C ALA A 448 8.15 26.96 -16.12
N ALA A 449 9.42 26.53 -16.23
CA ALA A 449 10.40 27.12 -17.11
C ALA A 449 9.97 27.11 -18.59
N LYS A 450 9.30 26.03 -19.04
CA LYS A 450 8.75 25.96 -20.42
C LYS A 450 7.66 27.00 -20.71
N PHE A 451 6.97 27.47 -19.67
CA PHE A 451 5.94 28.52 -19.78
C PHE A 451 6.51 29.94 -19.59
N GLY A 452 7.83 30.06 -19.47
CA GLY A 452 8.50 31.37 -19.35
C GLY A 452 8.49 31.95 -17.92
N PHE A 453 8.17 31.16 -16.90
CA PHE A 453 8.28 31.61 -15.52
C PHE A 453 9.73 31.61 -15.03
N LYS A 454 10.08 32.57 -14.18
CA LYS A 454 11.33 32.52 -13.41
C LYS A 454 11.16 31.47 -12.30
N VAL A 455 12.03 30.49 -12.27
CA VAL A 455 11.84 29.29 -11.43
C VAL A 455 13.06 29.08 -10.55
N TYR A 456 12.80 28.87 -9.27
CA TYR A 456 13.82 28.57 -8.27
C TYR A 456 13.57 27.20 -7.64
N TYR A 457 14.61 26.38 -7.61
CA TYR A 457 14.57 25.13 -6.85
C TYR A 457 14.82 25.44 -5.38
N GLY A 458 13.89 25.05 -4.51
CA GLY A 458 14.11 25.23 -3.08
C GLY A 458 12.92 24.88 -2.20
N ASP A 459 13.18 24.93 -0.91
CA ASP A 459 12.16 24.75 0.11
C ASP A 459 11.61 26.11 0.54
N GLY A 460 10.31 26.36 0.31
CA GLY A 460 9.63 27.60 0.69
C GLY A 460 9.59 27.88 2.21
N ILE A 461 9.94 26.91 3.06
CA ILE A 461 10.09 27.13 4.51
C ILE A 461 11.35 27.95 4.81
N ARG A 462 12.38 27.86 3.96
CA ARG A 462 13.68 28.48 4.16
C ARG A 462 13.67 29.96 3.74
N LEU A 463 13.91 30.86 4.66
CA LEU A 463 13.95 32.30 4.40
C LEU A 463 15.08 32.73 3.46
N ASP A 464 16.22 32.04 3.47
CA ASP A 464 17.32 32.30 2.55
C ASP A 464 16.96 31.99 1.10
N VAL A 465 16.18 30.90 0.86
CA VAL A 465 15.63 30.56 -0.46
C VAL A 465 14.61 31.61 -0.91
N LEU A 466 13.73 32.06 -0.01
CA LEU A 466 12.74 33.10 -0.30
C LEU A 466 13.42 34.44 -0.66
N ARG A 467 14.48 34.80 0.08
CA ARG A 467 15.29 36.01 -0.24
C ARG A 467 15.97 35.88 -1.59
N ALA A 468 16.59 34.74 -1.88
CA ALA A 468 17.20 34.47 -3.18
C ALA A 468 16.19 34.53 -4.33
N ALA A 469 14.93 34.15 -4.08
CA ALA A 469 13.83 34.24 -5.05
C ALA A 469 13.19 35.66 -5.14
N GLY A 470 13.70 36.62 -4.41
CA GLY A 470 13.28 38.02 -4.53
C GLY A 470 12.07 38.44 -3.71
N ILE A 471 11.80 37.75 -2.55
CA ILE A 471 10.65 38.05 -1.68
C ILE A 471 10.61 39.50 -1.22
N GLU A 472 11.77 40.16 -1.04
CA GLU A 472 11.86 41.54 -0.57
C GLU A 472 11.27 42.55 -1.56
N LYS A 473 11.21 42.19 -2.85
CA LYS A 473 10.63 42.98 -3.91
C LYS A 473 9.26 42.47 -4.39
N ALA A 474 8.78 41.38 -3.83
CA ALA A 474 7.49 40.83 -4.17
C ALA A 474 6.33 41.65 -3.62
N LYS A 475 5.29 41.87 -4.41
CA LYS A 475 4.06 42.55 -3.97
C LYS A 475 3.15 41.67 -3.11
N CYS A 476 3.19 40.38 -3.36
CA CYS A 476 2.47 39.37 -2.55
C CYS A 476 3.08 37.99 -2.76
N VAL A 477 2.73 37.08 -1.84
CA VAL A 477 3.11 35.66 -1.88
C VAL A 477 1.86 34.80 -2.04
N VAL A 478 1.92 33.84 -2.99
CA VAL A 478 0.86 32.84 -3.19
C VAL A 478 1.39 31.49 -2.75
N ILE A 479 0.73 30.85 -1.80
CA ILE A 479 1.09 29.52 -1.27
C ILE A 479 0.12 28.49 -1.83
N GLY A 480 0.58 27.64 -2.76
CA GLY A 480 -0.22 26.64 -3.45
C GLY A 480 0.22 25.18 -3.23
N ILE A 481 0.93 24.90 -2.14
CA ILE A 481 1.32 23.54 -1.75
C ILE A 481 0.18 22.80 -1.05
N ASN A 482 0.28 21.44 -0.96
CA ASN A 482 -0.77 20.60 -0.36
C ASN A 482 -0.50 20.24 1.11
N ASP A 483 0.73 20.40 1.58
CA ASP A 483 1.16 19.96 2.90
C ASP A 483 0.77 21.03 3.94
N THR A 484 -0.21 20.68 4.78
CA THR A 484 -0.79 21.56 5.82
C THR A 484 0.24 22.09 6.80
N GLN A 485 1.08 21.22 7.36
CA GLN A 485 2.09 21.61 8.34
C GLN A 485 3.13 22.56 7.73
N ARG A 486 3.45 22.35 6.47
CA ARG A 486 4.38 23.23 5.76
C ARG A 486 3.78 24.58 5.42
N ILE A 487 2.48 24.62 5.05
CA ILE A 487 1.77 25.88 4.82
C ILE A 487 1.84 26.73 6.07
N GLU A 488 1.46 26.18 7.22
CA GLU A 488 1.48 26.88 8.52
C GLU A 488 2.88 27.38 8.88
N SER A 489 3.92 26.52 8.69
CA SER A 489 5.31 26.90 8.95
C SER A 489 5.81 28.02 8.01
N ILE A 490 5.42 27.99 6.74
CA ILE A 490 5.77 29.05 5.76
C ILE A 490 5.11 30.36 6.15
N VAL A 491 3.81 30.32 6.47
CA VAL A 491 3.05 31.51 6.88
C VAL A 491 3.66 32.13 8.12
N GLN A 492 3.95 31.33 9.16
CA GLN A 492 4.58 31.81 10.39
C GLN A 492 5.91 32.49 10.09
N ASN A 493 6.80 31.85 9.34
CA ASN A 493 8.11 32.41 8.98
C ASN A 493 7.97 33.70 8.17
N LEU A 494 6.97 33.80 7.27
CA LEU A 494 6.71 34.98 6.48
C LEU A 494 6.16 36.13 7.32
N LYS A 495 5.20 35.87 8.19
CA LYS A 495 4.63 36.91 9.09
C LYS A 495 5.70 37.44 10.07
N ASP A 496 6.59 36.56 10.56
CA ASP A 496 7.69 36.95 11.44
C ASP A 496 8.75 37.82 10.72
N ALA A 497 9.09 37.46 9.46
CA ALA A 497 10.15 38.15 8.71
C ALA A 497 9.64 39.33 7.87
N TYR A 498 8.42 39.27 7.34
CA TYR A 498 7.80 40.21 6.42
C TYR A 498 6.34 40.52 6.77
N PRO A 499 6.06 41.13 7.93
CA PRO A 499 4.67 41.28 8.47
C PRO A 499 3.72 42.10 7.60
N LYS A 500 4.24 42.92 6.68
CA LYS A 500 3.45 43.76 5.76
C LYS A 500 3.23 43.14 4.39
N LEU A 501 3.85 41.99 4.09
CA LEU A 501 3.73 41.33 2.81
C LEU A 501 2.42 40.54 2.74
N PRO A 502 1.53 40.85 1.78
CA PRO A 502 0.27 40.11 1.63
C PRO A 502 0.53 38.63 1.30
N ILE A 503 -0.13 37.75 2.04
CA ILE A 503 -0.04 36.31 1.89
C ILE A 503 -1.40 35.78 1.43
N LEU A 504 -1.42 35.10 0.28
CA LEU A 504 -2.58 34.42 -0.27
C LEU A 504 -2.32 32.92 -0.19
N ALA A 505 -3.20 32.17 0.48
CA ALA A 505 -3.00 30.74 0.68
C ALA A 505 -4.15 29.91 0.16
N ARG A 506 -3.83 28.73 -0.40
CA ARG A 506 -4.77 27.68 -0.70
C ARG A 506 -4.80 26.71 0.48
N THR A 507 -6.01 26.32 0.88
CA THR A 507 -6.23 25.23 1.84
C THR A 507 -7.08 24.14 1.23
N TYR A 508 -6.91 22.92 1.71
CA TYR A 508 -7.74 21.79 1.32
C TYR A 508 -8.92 21.62 2.29
N ASP A 509 -8.65 21.73 3.58
CA ASP A 509 -9.57 21.47 4.67
C ASP A 509 -9.89 22.72 5.47
N ARG A 510 -10.94 22.59 6.31
CA ARG A 510 -11.46 23.66 7.14
C ARG A 510 -10.55 24.00 8.32
N ARG A 511 -9.90 22.98 8.91
CA ARG A 511 -9.04 23.13 10.08
C ARG A 511 -7.82 23.99 9.76
N THR A 512 -7.15 23.68 8.67
CA THR A 512 -6.04 24.50 8.15
C THR A 512 -6.50 25.93 7.88
N THR A 513 -7.70 26.11 7.33
CA THR A 513 -8.26 27.45 7.09
C THR A 513 -8.39 28.25 8.41
N VAL A 514 -8.95 27.66 9.45
CA VAL A 514 -9.08 28.31 10.78
C VAL A 514 -7.70 28.67 11.34
N ASN A 515 -6.72 27.76 11.24
CA ASN A 515 -5.36 28.01 11.73
C ASN A 515 -4.68 29.17 10.97
N LEU A 516 -4.86 29.25 9.66
CA LEU A 516 -4.29 30.33 8.86
C LEU A 516 -4.99 31.68 9.08
N ILE A 517 -6.31 31.68 9.35
CA ILE A 517 -7.01 32.90 9.77
C ILE A 517 -6.45 33.40 11.10
N LYS A 518 -6.18 32.52 12.07
CA LYS A 518 -5.53 32.87 13.35
C LYS A 518 -4.11 33.42 13.18
N GLN A 519 -3.42 33.05 12.09
CA GLN A 519 -2.11 33.58 11.71
C GLN A 519 -2.18 34.85 10.85
N ASP A 520 -3.36 35.45 10.70
CA ASP A 520 -3.60 36.71 9.97
C ASP A 520 -3.17 36.64 8.49
N VAL A 521 -3.53 35.54 7.80
CA VAL A 521 -3.34 35.41 6.35
C VAL A 521 -4.35 36.27 5.61
N ASP A 522 -3.89 37.07 4.64
CA ASP A 522 -4.70 38.11 4.00
C ASP A 522 -5.82 37.56 3.12
N PHE A 523 -5.61 36.41 2.46
CA PHE A 523 -6.63 35.76 1.66
C PHE A 523 -6.45 34.24 1.63
N ILE A 524 -7.55 33.53 1.86
CA ILE A 524 -7.55 32.06 1.89
C ILE A 524 -8.65 31.53 0.98
N VAL A 525 -8.28 30.59 0.10
CA VAL A 525 -9.26 29.86 -0.72
C VAL A 525 -9.26 28.40 -0.33
N ARG A 526 -10.45 27.87 -0.03
CA ARG A 526 -10.67 26.42 0.16
C ARG A 526 -11.01 25.80 -1.18
N GLU A 527 -10.06 25.07 -1.77
CA GLU A 527 -10.19 24.51 -3.13
C GLU A 527 -11.42 23.61 -3.26
N THR A 528 -11.62 22.68 -2.34
CA THR A 528 -12.74 21.74 -2.37
C THR A 528 -14.07 22.44 -2.25
N PHE A 529 -14.19 23.42 -1.36
CA PHE A 529 -15.42 24.17 -1.13
C PHE A 529 -15.85 24.96 -2.36
N GLU A 530 -14.95 25.74 -2.94
CA GLU A 530 -15.26 26.54 -4.13
C GLU A 530 -15.61 25.68 -5.34
N SER A 531 -14.91 24.57 -5.52
CA SER A 531 -15.19 23.61 -6.59
C SER A 531 -16.55 22.93 -6.38
N ALA A 532 -16.89 22.58 -5.11
CA ALA A 532 -18.18 21.99 -4.77
C ALA A 532 -19.34 22.96 -5.01
N LEU A 533 -19.22 24.23 -4.63
CA LEU A 533 -20.25 25.24 -4.90
C LEU A 533 -20.47 25.42 -6.41
N THR A 534 -19.41 25.43 -7.21
CA THR A 534 -19.51 25.51 -8.67
C THR A 534 -20.27 24.32 -9.26
N LEU A 535 -19.98 23.10 -8.78
CA LEU A 535 -20.68 21.90 -9.21
C LEU A 535 -22.13 21.90 -8.73
N SER A 536 -22.39 22.30 -7.47
CA SER A 536 -23.75 22.41 -6.92
C SER A 536 -24.61 23.37 -7.73
N HIS A 537 -24.09 24.53 -8.09
CA HIS A 537 -24.79 25.49 -8.97
C HIS A 537 -25.17 24.84 -10.31
N ALA A 538 -24.21 24.17 -10.96
CA ALA A 538 -24.48 23.48 -12.23
C ALA A 538 -25.53 22.36 -12.06
N THR A 539 -25.52 21.65 -10.94
CA THR A 539 -26.51 20.61 -10.63
C THR A 539 -27.89 21.20 -10.43
N LEU A 540 -28.04 22.30 -9.67
CA LEU A 540 -29.32 23.00 -9.50
C LEU A 540 -29.91 23.44 -10.87
N MET A 541 -29.08 24.02 -11.73
CA MET A 541 -29.47 24.38 -13.10
C MET A 541 -29.94 23.16 -13.91
N GLN A 542 -29.27 22.03 -13.79
CA GLN A 542 -29.65 20.80 -14.51
C GLN A 542 -30.97 20.20 -14.01
N LEU A 543 -31.29 20.41 -12.74
CA LEU A 543 -32.59 20.01 -12.14
C LEU A 543 -33.72 20.95 -12.51
N GLY A 544 -33.49 21.97 -13.34
CA GLY A 544 -34.49 22.90 -13.82
C GLY A 544 -34.72 24.14 -12.95
N ILE A 545 -33.92 24.33 -11.91
CA ILE A 545 -33.93 25.54 -11.09
C ILE A 545 -33.38 26.70 -11.92
N ASN A 546 -34.08 27.85 -11.89
CA ASN A 546 -33.64 29.00 -12.67
C ASN A 546 -32.31 29.58 -12.10
N LYS A 547 -31.58 30.31 -12.94
CA LYS A 547 -30.26 30.81 -12.58
C LYS A 547 -30.27 31.73 -11.36
N ILE A 548 -31.28 32.58 -11.22
CA ILE A 548 -31.36 33.55 -10.10
C ILE A 548 -31.53 32.80 -8.78
N GLU A 549 -32.42 31.84 -8.73
CA GLU A 549 -32.66 30.99 -7.57
C GLU A 549 -31.45 30.12 -7.23
N ALA A 550 -30.77 29.54 -8.24
CA ALA A 550 -29.53 28.80 -8.03
C ALA A 550 -28.41 29.69 -7.46
N ASP A 551 -28.26 30.92 -7.99
CA ASP A 551 -27.31 31.91 -7.48
C ASP A 551 -27.60 32.28 -6.00
N GLU A 552 -28.91 32.45 -5.64
CA GLU A 552 -29.35 32.75 -4.26
C GLU A 552 -29.02 31.59 -3.31
N VAL A 553 -29.30 30.35 -3.70
CA VAL A 553 -28.98 29.15 -2.89
C VAL A 553 -27.45 29.06 -2.64
N ILE A 554 -26.64 29.26 -3.66
CA ILE A 554 -25.18 29.22 -3.52
C ILE A 554 -24.67 30.37 -2.63
N ALA A 555 -25.26 31.54 -2.74
CA ALA A 555 -24.93 32.69 -1.89
C ALA A 555 -25.25 32.42 -0.42
N GLU A 556 -26.41 31.80 -0.14
CA GLU A 556 -26.82 31.42 1.21
C GLU A 556 -25.89 30.37 1.83
N VAL A 557 -25.55 29.30 1.08
CA VAL A 557 -24.59 28.27 1.53
C VAL A 557 -23.24 28.91 1.84
N ARG A 558 -22.77 29.82 1.01
CA ARG A 558 -21.51 30.56 1.25
C ARG A 558 -21.57 31.42 2.50
N TYR A 559 -22.69 32.11 2.71
CA TYR A 559 -22.91 32.94 3.89
C TYR A 559 -22.90 32.10 5.17
N LEU A 560 -23.68 31.03 5.22
CA LEU A 560 -23.74 30.11 6.37
C LEU A 560 -22.38 29.48 6.69
N ASP A 561 -21.64 29.10 5.65
CA ASP A 561 -20.29 28.56 5.82
C ASP A 561 -19.31 29.60 6.39
N GLN A 562 -19.43 30.87 5.96
CA GLN A 562 -18.59 31.95 6.50
C GLN A 562 -18.93 32.27 7.97
N GLU A 563 -20.20 32.26 8.34
CA GLU A 563 -20.65 32.44 9.72
C GLU A 563 -20.10 31.32 10.62
N ARG A 564 -20.23 30.08 10.16
CA ARG A 564 -19.65 28.92 10.84
C ARG A 564 -18.13 29.04 11.00
N LEU A 565 -17.43 29.49 9.95
CA LEU A 565 -15.98 29.68 10.01
C LEU A 565 -15.59 30.73 11.05
N ASN A 566 -16.34 31.81 11.12
CA ASN A 566 -16.12 32.88 12.13
C ASN A 566 -16.29 32.35 13.55
N GLU A 567 -17.32 31.56 13.81
CA GLU A 567 -17.53 30.94 15.12
C GLU A 567 -16.44 29.92 15.48
N GLU A 568 -16.01 29.10 14.54
CA GLU A 568 -14.91 28.13 14.73
C GLU A 568 -13.56 28.83 15.01
N VAL A 569 -13.32 29.99 14.42
CA VAL A 569 -12.11 30.79 14.72
C VAL A 569 -12.14 31.31 16.15
N LEU A 570 -13.31 31.71 16.66
CA LEU A 570 -13.48 32.31 18.00
C LEU A 570 -13.56 31.24 19.10
N HIS A 571 -14.30 30.16 18.88
CA HIS A 571 -14.69 29.21 19.92
C HIS A 571 -14.07 27.81 19.71
N GLY A 572 -13.35 27.60 18.61
CA GLY A 572 -12.84 26.27 18.22
C GLY A 572 -13.92 25.40 17.59
N PHE A 573 -13.55 24.15 17.29
CA PHE A 573 -14.47 23.17 16.69
C PHE A 573 -15.38 22.58 17.75
N SER A 574 -16.70 22.62 17.51
CA SER A 574 -17.72 22.10 18.43
C SER A 574 -18.86 21.49 17.62
N THR A 575 -19.43 20.40 18.13
CA THR A 575 -20.59 19.71 17.54
C THR A 575 -21.80 20.63 17.42
N ASP A 576 -22.00 21.53 18.41
CA ASP A 576 -23.10 22.47 18.40
C ASP A 576 -22.98 23.52 17.30
N ILE A 577 -21.75 23.94 16.96
CA ILE A 577 -21.48 24.85 15.86
C ILE A 577 -21.79 24.16 14.54
N ILE A 578 -21.41 22.89 14.40
CA ILE A 578 -21.72 22.09 13.21
C ILE A 578 -23.21 21.97 13.03
N ARG A 579 -23.95 21.56 14.08
CA ARG A 579 -25.41 21.37 14.07
C ARG A 579 -26.15 22.67 13.73
N LYS A 580 -25.67 23.80 14.22
CA LYS A 580 -26.28 25.12 13.96
C LYS A 580 -26.25 25.56 12.50
N TYR A 581 -25.17 25.24 11.79
CA TYR A 581 -24.91 25.76 10.43
C TYR A 581 -25.02 24.71 9.32
N TRP A 582 -24.95 23.41 9.63
CA TRP A 582 -24.96 22.36 8.62
C TRP A 582 -26.34 21.81 8.29
N MET A 583 -27.35 22.11 9.13
CA MET A 583 -28.74 21.90 8.78
C MET A 583 -29.31 23.19 8.19
N PRO A 584 -29.24 23.38 6.86
CA PRO A 584 -29.93 24.48 6.24
C PRO A 584 -31.41 24.29 6.54
N LYS A 585 -32.05 25.34 7.05
CA LYS A 585 -33.51 25.37 7.06
C LYS A 585 -33.91 25.23 5.61
N PRO A 586 -34.59 24.15 5.20
CA PRO A 586 -34.91 23.98 3.81
C PRO A 586 -35.79 25.16 3.37
N PHE A 587 -35.40 25.84 2.30
CA PHE A 587 -36.22 26.87 1.66
C PHE A 587 -37.61 26.32 1.28
N ILE A 588 -37.68 25.03 1.02
CA ILE A 588 -38.87 24.26 0.74
C ILE A 588 -38.79 23.02 1.64
N LYS A 589 -39.82 22.76 2.45
CA LYS A 589 -39.92 21.47 3.16
C LYS A 589 -39.87 20.37 2.11
N PRO A 590 -39.05 19.32 2.31
CA PRO A 590 -39.14 18.14 1.46
C PRO A 590 -40.59 17.67 1.42
N HIS A 591 -41.15 17.46 0.24
CA HIS A 591 -42.57 17.15 0.05
C HIS A 591 -42.96 15.72 0.43
N SER A 592 -41.98 14.90 0.80
CA SER A 592 -42.22 13.52 1.26
C SER A 592 -41.15 13.07 2.22
N ASP A 593 -41.54 12.37 3.27
CA ASP A 593 -40.68 11.49 4.01
C ASP A 593 -40.02 10.52 3.04
N ALA A 594 -38.81 10.04 3.36
CA ALA A 594 -38.09 9.12 2.50
C ALA A 594 -38.97 7.89 2.19
N GLU A 595 -39.36 7.73 0.93
CA GLU A 595 -40.12 6.55 0.50
C GLU A 595 -39.16 5.39 0.29
N ALA A 596 -39.45 4.26 0.91
CA ALA A 596 -38.71 3.03 0.73
C ALA A 596 -38.87 2.49 -0.70
N LEU A 597 -37.77 2.16 -1.35
CA LEU A 597 -37.75 1.61 -2.71
C LEU A 597 -38.18 0.14 -2.76
N ASN A 598 -38.11 -0.58 -1.63
CA ASN A 598 -38.54 -1.98 -1.47
C ASN A 598 -38.73 -2.30 0.03
N GLU A 599 -39.29 -3.50 0.33
CA GLU A 599 -39.55 -3.96 1.71
C GLU A 599 -38.31 -3.95 2.61
N GLU A 600 -37.13 -4.22 2.07
CA GLU A 600 -35.86 -4.27 2.81
C GLU A 600 -35.40 -2.86 3.23
N THR A 601 -35.61 -1.86 2.39
CA THR A 601 -35.36 -0.44 2.72
C THR A 601 -36.43 0.13 3.64
N ALA A 602 -37.66 -0.39 3.64
CA ALA A 602 -38.70 0.00 4.58
C ALA A 602 -38.35 -0.46 6.02
N GLU A 603 -37.86 -1.68 6.18
CA GLU A 603 -37.39 -2.19 7.49
C GLU A 603 -36.18 -1.41 8.03
N ILE A 604 -35.33 -0.89 7.17
CA ILE A 604 -34.17 -0.05 7.58
C ILE A 604 -34.65 1.32 8.04
N LEU A 605 -35.57 1.94 7.31
CA LEU A 605 -36.12 3.25 7.67
C LEU A 605 -36.98 3.18 8.96
N GLU A 606 -37.76 2.11 9.16
CA GLU A 606 -38.51 1.89 10.40
C GLU A 606 -37.61 1.64 11.62
N LYS A 607 -36.43 1.00 11.44
CA LYS A 607 -35.45 0.81 12.51
C LYS A 607 -34.67 2.06 12.87
N GLU A 608 -34.47 2.99 11.94
CA GLU A 608 -33.85 4.29 12.21
C GLU A 608 -34.79 5.25 12.94
N ASP A 609 -36.11 5.15 12.75
CA ASP A 609 -37.09 5.96 13.49
C ASP A 609 -37.26 5.53 14.97
N ASP A 610 -37.00 4.25 15.29
CA ASP A 610 -37.01 3.73 16.67
C ASP A 610 -35.71 3.99 17.44
N THR A 611 -34.63 4.32 16.75
CA THR A 611 -33.36 4.77 17.34
C THR A 611 -33.22 6.28 17.12
N ASN A 612 -33.88 7.06 17.95
CA ASN A 612 -33.76 8.50 18.02
C ASN A 612 -32.40 8.91 18.61
N ASP A 613 -31.32 8.50 17.96
CA ASP A 613 -29.96 8.87 18.29
C ASP A 613 -29.30 9.55 17.07
N ASP A 614 -29.66 10.81 16.86
CA ASP A 614 -28.96 11.79 16.01
C ASP A 614 -27.45 11.93 16.34
N GLU A 615 -26.99 11.32 17.41
CA GLU A 615 -25.58 11.36 17.87
C GLU A 615 -24.66 10.50 16.97
N THR A 616 -25.12 9.39 16.43
CA THR A 616 -24.26 8.43 15.72
C THR A 616 -23.80 8.91 14.33
N ALA A 617 -24.65 9.60 13.60
CA ALA A 617 -24.30 10.14 12.27
C ALA A 617 -23.31 11.32 12.36
N ILE A 618 -23.46 12.12 13.41
CA ILE A 618 -22.56 13.25 13.68
C ILE A 618 -21.22 12.75 14.24
N GLU A 619 -21.23 11.70 15.07
CA GLU A 619 -20.01 11.05 15.56
C GLU A 619 -19.19 10.41 14.43
N THR A 620 -19.82 9.80 13.42
CA THR A 620 -19.11 9.21 12.27
C THR A 620 -18.41 10.28 11.42
N LEU A 621 -19.02 11.45 11.25
CA LEU A 621 -18.41 12.59 10.55
C LEU A 621 -17.30 13.29 11.36
N LEU A 622 -17.35 13.17 12.69
CA LEU A 622 -16.32 13.71 13.59
C LEU A 622 -15.18 12.71 13.83
N HIS A 623 -15.44 11.40 13.72
CA HIS A 623 -14.41 10.37 13.91
C HIS A 623 -13.39 10.35 12.77
N ASP A 624 -13.77 10.71 11.56
CA ASP A 624 -12.83 10.82 10.43
C ASP A 624 -11.81 11.99 10.67
N ASP A 625 -12.22 13.02 11.43
CA ASP A 625 -11.34 14.11 11.84
C ASP A 625 -10.57 13.83 13.15
N SER A 626 -11.13 12.99 14.06
CA SER A 626 -10.54 12.76 15.40
C SER A 626 -9.55 11.60 15.46
N GLU A 627 -9.61 10.63 14.54
CA GLU A 627 -8.57 9.58 14.43
C GLU A 627 -7.23 10.15 13.99
N THR A 628 -7.24 11.29 13.31
CA THR A 628 -6.03 12.04 12.95
C THR A 628 -5.43 12.79 14.16
N GLU A 629 -6.19 13.07 15.21
CA GLU A 629 -5.73 13.82 16.39
C GLU A 629 -5.09 12.94 17.46
N LYS A 630 -5.66 11.76 17.73
CA LYS A 630 -5.12 10.82 18.73
C LYS A 630 -3.79 10.18 18.33
N GLN A 631 -3.38 10.30 17.07
CA GLN A 631 -2.05 9.88 16.61
C GLN A 631 -0.95 10.92 16.86
N LYS A 632 -1.27 12.13 17.33
CA LYS A 632 -0.29 13.22 17.52
C LYS A 632 0.00 13.59 18.97
N GLU A 633 -0.77 13.09 19.95
CA GLU A 633 -0.51 13.38 21.39
C GLU A 633 0.36 12.32 22.09
N VAL A 634 0.86 11.32 21.38
CA VAL A 634 1.73 10.24 21.91
C VAL A 634 3.06 10.17 21.16
N GLU A 635 3.60 11.30 20.72
CA GLU A 635 5.05 11.41 20.37
C GLU A 635 5.69 12.58 21.10
#